data_74da0d1c59d716a8c77caeaa80e656ea
#
_entry.id   74da0d1c59d716a8c77caeaa80e656ea
#
_cell.length_a   1.000
_cell.length_b   1.000
_cell.length_c   1.000
_cell.angle_alpha   90.00
_cell.angle_beta   90.00
_cell.angle_gamma   90.00
#
_symmetry.space_group_name_H-M   'P 1'
#
loop_
_entity.id
_entity.type
_entity.pdbx_description
1 polymer ?
#
loop_
_entity_poly.entity_id
_entity_poly.type
_entity_poly.pdbx_seq_one_letter_code
_entity_poly.pdbx_strand_id
1 'polypeptide(L)'
;MYKNKITPLSLAITIGLGLVGCNSDSDNSSIGKVSPPVPTELIQYVNPFIGTGADGHTFPGAVYPAGMVQLSPDTEMDGWGSAAGYFDHGKQEDIPVYGFSHTHLSGTGITDLGDILVLPFTDKSNATYNTFDKQNEVAEAGYYAVELNRGEIKAELTTSPRVGYHKYTFAADQTPFIKFDLDHTLNKSWGNRTTIGNIEFIDPYTIRGMRSSDGWANNQHIYFYAKFNQPIVKATAMIDGVETEIKLQDDAFEAVKSIAYLEFAKTEQPIEIKVGISPTSTEGAQNNLTTEVPEWSFANTKNKAQQAWHDELAKVEVKGGTEDQKEIFYTAMYHAQIAPMIFQDVDGTYRAMRTQELKEAGDTPNYSIYSMWDTFRAFHPLQTIINPEKAQQYANDLIRKYQDGGILPKWELHGHYTGTMIGFPAVSIIADAMVKGLDIDPQDAKEASEFTVRYHEKEMFPDWTEDQNIGAANVVQVKVYEENGFVHHGYWNSASYTLEFAYGDWAMAEIARMAGDVRLQDEFLARSDNWLNHWDAETGFLRPKNHPNSSSPNKPPLAFNQPVDETRMDECVDVEWPQGSGDMKQQCPLLPFDPYYVDEFAFTEGNAWQWKFQPMHDFDRLKQEIYQADLAKGKETTPEKAFREDLDELFTARSSNTGEELPDLTGYIGQYMHGNEPSHHIPYLYSQTDEPWKAQEYLDRIMNEFYTTEPTGLIGNEDVGQMSSWYILSALGFYQVTPADPTYTIGRPLFDEVSIEVKGGEFKIIADNNSPVNKYVKSVTINGKPLDNTFGFEHSEIKAGGILHFVMTGDKNEAMKAAF
;
A
#
# COMPACT_ATOMS: atom_id res chain seq x y z
N MET A 1 33.37 62.27 -7.85
CA MET A 1 34.49 62.72 -6.98
C MET A 1 34.61 61.75 -5.84
N TYR A 2 35.85 61.32 -5.61
CA TYR A 2 36.35 60.43 -4.56
C TYR A 2 36.02 58.93 -4.55
N LYS A 3 37.09 58.28 -4.97
CA LYS A 3 37.41 56.83 -4.78
C LYS A 3 37.78 56.55 -3.31
N ASN A 4 37.54 55.37 -2.82
CA ASN A 4 38.57 54.67 -2.05
C ASN A 4 38.42 53.14 -2.20
N LYS A 5 39.56 52.55 -2.54
CA LYS A 5 39.81 51.08 -2.68
C LYS A 5 40.09 50.48 -1.32
N ILE A 6 39.65 49.23 -1.11
CA ILE A 6 40.30 48.29 -0.19
C ILE A 6 40.48 46.96 -0.91
N THR A 7 41.68 46.40 -0.87
CA THR A 7 42.25 45.23 -1.54
C THR A 7 41.99 43.98 -0.75
N PRO A 8 41.78 42.80 -1.38
CA PRO A 8 41.70 41.52 -0.66
C PRO A 8 43.10 40.93 -0.46
N LEU A 9 43.27 40.32 0.71
CA LEU A 9 44.45 39.55 1.12
C LEU A 9 44.31 38.10 0.60
N SER A 10 45.26 37.71 -0.28
CA SER A 10 45.38 36.35 -0.81
C SER A 10 46.27 35.52 0.11
N LEU A 11 45.75 34.38 0.58
CA LEU A 11 46.57 33.37 1.25
C LEU A 11 46.89 32.24 0.24
N ALA A 12 48.18 32.16 -0.15
CA ALA A 12 48.70 31.11 -1.02
C ALA A 12 49.14 29.91 -0.19
N ILE A 13 48.59 28.75 -0.45
CA ILE A 13 49.11 27.47 0.04
C ILE A 13 49.82 26.78 -1.15
N THR A 14 51.11 26.58 -1.00
CA THR A 14 52.01 25.92 -1.98
C THR A 14 51.93 24.40 -1.77
N ILE A 15 51.46 23.67 -2.81
CA ILE A 15 51.59 22.24 -2.88
C ILE A 15 52.69 21.91 -3.90
N GLY A 16 53.74 21.21 -3.43
CA GLY A 16 54.89 20.77 -4.21
C GLY A 16 54.52 19.67 -5.19
N LEU A 17 54.83 19.83 -6.46
CA LEU A 17 54.80 18.81 -7.50
C LEU A 17 56.09 17.97 -7.41
N GLY A 18 55.93 16.65 -7.17
CA GLY A 18 56.95 15.66 -7.43
C GLY A 18 56.68 15.01 -8.79
N LEU A 19 57.50 15.31 -9.77
CA LEU A 19 57.54 14.62 -11.06
C LEU A 19 58.29 13.33 -10.90
N VAL A 20 57.66 12.17 -11.23
CA VAL A 20 58.36 10.92 -11.58
C VAL A 20 57.78 10.41 -12.90
N GLY A 21 58.69 10.05 -13.76
CA GLY A 21 58.52 9.91 -15.19
C GLY A 21 57.70 8.71 -15.66
N CYS A 22 57.38 8.79 -16.92
CA CYS A 22 56.66 7.84 -17.74
C CYS A 22 57.37 6.47 -17.84
N ASN A 23 56.58 5.41 -17.74
CA ASN A 23 56.77 4.24 -18.56
C ASN A 23 55.42 3.78 -19.08
N SER A 24 55.34 3.66 -20.39
CA SER A 24 54.24 3.16 -21.17
C SER A 24 54.22 1.62 -21.10
N ASP A 25 53.18 1.04 -20.48
CA ASP A 25 52.71 -0.29 -20.88
C ASP A 25 51.15 -0.25 -20.87
N SER A 26 50.64 -0.60 -22.04
CA SER A 26 49.24 -0.70 -22.35
C SER A 26 48.68 -2.00 -21.82
N ASP A 27 47.97 -1.96 -20.70
CA ASP A 27 46.99 -2.97 -20.35
C ASP A 27 45.65 -2.29 -20.03
N ASN A 28 44.76 -2.51 -20.96
CA ASN A 28 43.38 -1.93 -20.92
C ASN A 28 42.50 -2.87 -20.12
N SER A 29 42.65 -2.88 -18.80
CA SER A 29 41.64 -3.41 -17.88
C SER A 29 40.90 -2.22 -17.30
N SER A 30 39.68 -1.98 -17.82
CA SER A 30 38.74 -1.04 -17.25
C SER A 30 38.28 -1.59 -15.87
N ILE A 31 39.06 -1.30 -14.83
CA ILE A 31 38.54 -1.41 -13.46
C ILE A 31 37.49 -0.35 -13.34
N GLY A 32 36.23 -0.77 -13.31
CA GLY A 32 35.09 0.12 -13.06
C GLY A 32 35.37 0.95 -11.81
N LYS A 33 35.15 2.27 -11.91
CA LYS A 33 35.26 3.16 -10.75
C LYS A 33 34.23 2.70 -9.74
N VAL A 34 34.67 2.14 -8.62
CA VAL A 34 33.79 1.87 -7.48
C VAL A 34 33.24 3.22 -7.01
N SER A 35 31.93 3.34 -6.95
CA SER A 35 31.26 4.52 -6.40
C SER A 35 31.77 4.77 -4.98
N PRO A 36 31.82 6.04 -4.51
CA PRO A 36 32.14 6.33 -3.13
C PRO A 36 31.17 5.57 -2.19
N PRO A 37 31.60 5.25 -0.96
CA PRO A 37 30.74 4.60 0.00
C PRO A 37 29.49 5.48 0.24
N VAL A 38 28.31 4.84 0.26
CA VAL A 38 27.03 5.49 0.51
C VAL A 38 26.99 6.01 1.94
N PRO A 39 26.40 7.19 2.19
CA PRO A 39 26.09 7.60 3.57
C PRO A 39 25.14 6.59 4.19
N THR A 40 25.54 5.95 5.30
CA THR A 40 24.74 4.90 5.96
C THR A 40 23.89 5.44 7.10
N GLU A 41 23.96 6.72 7.39
CA GLU A 41 23.38 7.35 8.58
C GLU A 41 21.86 7.12 8.70
N LEU A 42 21.09 7.11 7.60
CA LEU A 42 19.64 6.86 7.63
C LEU A 42 19.30 5.39 7.30
N ILE A 43 20.01 4.77 6.37
CA ILE A 43 19.77 3.37 5.96
C ILE A 43 19.88 2.41 7.14
N GLN A 44 20.77 2.69 8.11
CA GLN A 44 20.94 1.83 9.29
C GLN A 44 19.70 1.72 10.19
N TYR A 45 18.75 2.66 10.05
CA TYR A 45 17.48 2.62 10.76
C TYR A 45 16.42 1.80 10.05
N VAL A 46 16.65 1.38 8.80
CA VAL A 46 15.67 0.54 8.08
C VAL A 46 15.82 -0.90 8.51
N ASN A 47 14.77 -1.46 9.08
CA ASN A 47 14.66 -2.87 9.44
C ASN A 47 13.59 -3.56 8.57
N PRO A 48 13.96 -4.16 7.43
CA PRO A 48 12.97 -4.79 6.52
C PRO A 48 12.24 -6.00 7.12
N PHE A 49 12.62 -6.45 8.33
CA PHE A 49 11.90 -7.53 9.00
C PHE A 49 10.65 -7.07 9.75
N ILE A 50 10.47 -5.77 10.01
CA ILE A 50 9.24 -5.26 10.64
C ILE A 50 8.05 -5.56 9.73
N GLY A 51 7.02 -6.23 10.27
CA GLY A 51 5.82 -6.62 9.53
C GLY A 51 5.91 -7.94 8.78
N THR A 52 7.04 -8.67 8.86
CA THR A 52 7.19 -9.99 8.20
C THR A 52 6.56 -11.13 8.99
N GLY A 53 6.07 -10.88 10.20
CA GLY A 53 5.33 -11.82 11.03
C GLY A 53 3.91 -11.34 11.31
N ALA A 54 3.11 -12.17 11.94
CA ALA A 54 1.69 -11.93 12.21
C ALA A 54 0.93 -11.51 10.92
N ASP A 55 0.27 -10.36 10.93
CA ASP A 55 -0.63 -9.91 9.85
C ASP A 55 -0.03 -8.79 8.99
N GLY A 56 1.27 -8.46 9.16
CA GLY A 56 1.89 -7.34 8.44
C GLY A 56 2.12 -7.58 6.95
N HIS A 57 2.37 -8.83 6.56
CA HIS A 57 2.58 -9.29 5.17
C HIS A 57 3.63 -8.50 4.39
N THR A 58 4.71 -8.08 5.06
CA THR A 58 5.87 -7.48 4.40
C THR A 58 6.94 -8.54 4.08
N PHE A 59 7.95 -8.17 3.33
CA PHE A 59 9.06 -9.06 2.96
C PHE A 59 10.42 -8.38 3.15
N PRO A 60 11.50 -9.12 3.51
CA PRO A 60 12.81 -8.54 3.82
C PRO A 60 13.75 -8.44 2.61
N GLY A 61 13.30 -8.81 1.42
CA GLY A 61 14.14 -8.92 0.24
C GLY A 61 14.68 -7.59 -0.28
N ALA A 62 15.60 -7.66 -1.23
CA ALA A 62 16.16 -6.49 -1.87
C ALA A 62 15.14 -5.84 -2.82
N VAL A 63 14.91 -4.53 -2.67
CA VAL A 63 14.05 -3.73 -3.54
C VAL A 63 14.68 -2.36 -3.79
N TYR A 64 14.41 -1.79 -4.95
CA TYR A 64 14.75 -0.40 -5.30
C TYR A 64 13.51 0.49 -5.05
N PRO A 65 13.62 1.76 -4.61
CA PRO A 65 12.46 2.61 -4.41
C PRO A 65 11.54 2.63 -5.63
N ALA A 66 10.28 2.21 -5.47
CA ALA A 66 9.30 2.06 -6.54
C ALA A 66 9.79 1.21 -7.73
N GLY A 67 10.68 0.25 -7.49
CA GLY A 67 11.22 -0.65 -8.51
C GLY A 67 10.27 -1.80 -8.85
N MET A 68 10.28 -2.25 -10.10
CA MET A 68 9.48 -3.38 -10.59
C MET A 68 9.96 -4.74 -10.04
N VAL A 69 11.22 -4.81 -9.56
CA VAL A 69 11.79 -6.01 -8.95
C VAL A 69 11.72 -5.94 -7.43
N GLN A 70 11.02 -6.89 -6.82
CA GLN A 70 11.03 -7.17 -5.39
C GLN A 70 11.66 -8.56 -5.20
N LEU A 71 13.01 -8.58 -5.05
CA LEU A 71 13.78 -9.82 -5.00
C LEU A 71 13.89 -10.34 -3.58
N SER A 72 13.02 -11.28 -3.21
CA SER A 72 12.86 -11.74 -1.84
C SER A 72 12.87 -13.27 -1.72
N PRO A 73 13.30 -13.82 -0.57
CA PRO A 73 13.12 -15.23 -0.28
C PRO A 73 11.66 -15.59 -0.06
N ASP A 74 11.24 -16.75 -0.59
CA ASP A 74 9.93 -17.36 -0.31
C ASP A 74 10.10 -18.46 0.73
N THR A 75 9.58 -18.25 1.95
CA THR A 75 9.74 -19.15 3.09
C THR A 75 8.46 -19.86 3.49
N GLU A 76 7.29 -19.38 3.00
CA GLU A 76 5.98 -19.98 3.24
C GLU A 76 5.26 -20.22 1.90
N MET A 77 4.47 -21.30 1.81
CA MET A 77 3.73 -21.64 0.59
C MET A 77 2.30 -22.09 0.88
N ASP A 78 1.79 -21.80 2.06
CA ASP A 78 0.43 -22.20 2.45
C ASP A 78 -0.12 -21.25 3.54
N GLY A 79 -1.45 -21.15 3.62
CA GLY A 79 -2.10 -20.36 4.64
C GLY A 79 -1.91 -18.85 4.53
N TRP A 80 -2.35 -18.15 5.54
CA TRP A 80 -2.34 -16.67 5.62
C TRP A 80 -0.93 -16.08 5.54
N GLY A 81 0.06 -16.71 6.20
CA GLY A 81 1.44 -16.23 6.22
C GLY A 81 2.16 -16.23 4.86
N SER A 82 1.60 -16.88 3.82
CA SER A 82 2.24 -16.92 2.50
C SER A 82 2.01 -15.66 1.64
N ALA A 83 1.22 -14.70 2.09
CA ALA A 83 0.78 -13.57 1.29
C ALA A 83 1.93 -12.81 0.60
N ALA A 84 3.00 -12.50 1.32
CA ALA A 84 4.18 -11.84 0.78
C ALA A 84 5.35 -12.81 0.42
N GLY A 85 5.10 -14.12 0.42
CA GLY A 85 6.13 -15.14 0.16
C GLY A 85 7.05 -15.42 1.34
N TYR A 86 7.48 -14.41 2.07
CA TYR A 86 8.24 -14.54 3.30
C TYR A 86 7.33 -14.44 4.53
N PHE A 87 7.57 -15.33 5.53
CA PHE A 87 6.90 -15.22 6.82
C PHE A 87 7.83 -15.57 7.97
N ASP A 88 7.91 -14.71 8.98
CA ASP A 88 8.67 -14.97 10.20
C ASP A 88 7.81 -15.68 11.24
N HIS A 89 7.99 -16.99 11.37
CA HIS A 89 7.34 -17.82 12.37
C HIS A 89 7.97 -17.74 13.77
N GLY A 90 8.96 -16.87 13.99
CA GLY A 90 9.75 -16.84 15.21
C GLY A 90 10.69 -18.05 15.37
N LYS A 91 10.84 -18.88 14.31
CA LYS A 91 11.82 -19.97 14.31
C LYS A 91 13.23 -19.42 14.19
N GLN A 92 14.19 -20.13 14.81
CA GLN A 92 15.58 -19.73 14.79
C GLN A 92 16.46 -20.59 13.89
N GLU A 93 16.09 -21.85 13.62
CA GLU A 93 16.87 -22.83 12.89
C GLU A 93 16.00 -23.58 11.87
N ASP A 94 16.65 -24.07 10.81
CA ASP A 94 16.05 -24.89 9.74
C ASP A 94 14.78 -24.27 9.09
N ILE A 95 14.79 -22.95 8.89
CA ILE A 95 13.68 -22.24 8.22
C ILE A 95 13.71 -22.62 6.73
N PRO A 96 12.60 -23.09 6.15
CA PRO A 96 12.57 -23.43 4.74
C PRO A 96 12.68 -22.19 3.85
N VAL A 97 13.39 -22.32 2.72
CA VAL A 97 13.39 -21.34 1.63
C VAL A 97 13.25 -22.08 0.29
N TYR A 98 12.20 -21.75 -0.45
CA TYR A 98 11.87 -22.40 -1.73
C TYR A 98 12.66 -21.79 -2.88
N GLY A 99 13.13 -20.57 -2.71
CA GLY A 99 13.97 -19.80 -3.62
C GLY A 99 13.80 -18.32 -3.41
N PHE A 100 14.23 -17.55 -4.41
CA PHE A 100 14.16 -16.09 -4.44
C PHE A 100 13.38 -15.68 -5.68
N SER A 101 12.12 -15.26 -5.52
CA SER A 101 11.31 -14.78 -6.64
C SER A 101 11.47 -13.27 -6.84
N HIS A 102 11.06 -12.75 -8.01
CA HIS A 102 11.38 -11.38 -8.42
C HIS A 102 10.24 -10.39 -8.21
N THR A 103 9.05 -10.87 -7.85
CA THR A 103 7.86 -10.02 -7.70
C THR A 103 7.10 -10.41 -6.44
N HIS A 104 6.75 -9.42 -5.60
CA HIS A 104 6.01 -9.62 -4.36
C HIS A 104 5.05 -8.44 -4.12
N LEU A 105 3.92 -8.71 -3.46
CA LEU A 105 3.08 -7.68 -2.86
C LEU A 105 3.61 -7.36 -1.46
N SER A 106 3.53 -6.10 -1.06
CA SER A 106 3.92 -5.66 0.28
C SER A 106 2.67 -5.29 1.07
N GLY A 107 2.38 -6.06 2.12
CA GLY A 107 1.33 -5.74 3.08
C GLY A 107 -0.09 -6.14 2.70
N THR A 108 -0.30 -6.88 1.63
CA THR A 108 -1.65 -7.35 1.27
C THR A 108 -1.93 -8.72 1.88
N GLY A 109 -3.14 -8.94 2.38
CA GLY A 109 -3.57 -10.24 2.93
C GLY A 109 -3.83 -11.32 1.88
N ILE A 110 -3.41 -11.11 0.62
CA ILE A 110 -3.63 -12.06 -0.47
C ILE A 110 -2.34 -12.38 -1.22
N THR A 111 -2.21 -13.63 -1.66
CA THR A 111 -1.08 -14.10 -2.45
C THR A 111 -1.33 -13.90 -3.93
N ASP A 112 -0.46 -13.13 -4.56
CA ASP A 112 -0.32 -13.05 -6.01
C ASP A 112 1.17 -12.85 -6.35
N LEU A 113 1.54 -12.80 -7.62
CA LEU A 113 2.93 -12.62 -8.07
C LEU A 113 3.82 -13.85 -7.78
N GLY A 114 5.03 -13.68 -7.22
CA GLY A 114 6.01 -14.75 -7.01
C GLY A 114 6.68 -15.22 -8.31
N ASP A 115 6.86 -14.30 -9.26
CA ASP A 115 7.35 -14.62 -10.61
C ASP A 115 8.85 -14.91 -10.62
N ILE A 116 9.24 -15.84 -11.49
CA ILE A 116 10.64 -16.17 -11.82
C ILE A 116 11.44 -16.51 -10.56
N LEU A 117 11.11 -17.65 -9.94
CA LEU A 117 11.84 -18.12 -8.77
C LEU A 117 13.20 -18.69 -9.16
N VAL A 118 14.26 -18.31 -8.43
CA VAL A 118 15.62 -18.80 -8.56
C VAL A 118 16.10 -19.43 -7.26
N LEU A 119 16.56 -20.70 -7.29
CA LEU A 119 17.11 -21.38 -6.11
C LEU A 119 18.50 -21.97 -6.43
N PRO A 120 19.56 -21.61 -5.68
CA PRO A 120 20.86 -22.29 -5.73
C PRO A 120 20.82 -23.58 -4.89
N PHE A 121 21.44 -24.64 -5.38
CA PHE A 121 21.55 -25.92 -4.67
C PHE A 121 22.79 -26.72 -5.13
N THR A 122 23.16 -27.80 -4.40
CA THR A 122 24.34 -28.62 -4.70
C THR A 122 23.98 -30.08 -4.98
N ASP A 123 22.78 -30.51 -4.63
CA ASP A 123 22.27 -31.87 -4.84
C ASP A 123 20.79 -31.82 -5.26
N LYS A 124 20.42 -32.59 -6.26
CA LYS A 124 19.05 -32.65 -6.78
C LYS A 124 18.01 -33.01 -5.70
N SER A 125 18.38 -33.68 -4.62
CA SER A 125 17.51 -33.93 -3.47
C SER A 125 17.11 -32.62 -2.73
N ASN A 126 17.87 -31.56 -2.91
CA ASN A 126 17.65 -30.21 -2.33
C ASN A 126 17.03 -29.24 -3.35
N ALA A 127 16.66 -29.69 -4.55
CA ALA A 127 16.11 -28.82 -5.59
C ALA A 127 14.68 -28.30 -5.31
N THR A 128 13.96 -28.87 -4.32
CA THR A 128 12.64 -28.41 -3.95
C THR A 128 12.71 -27.18 -3.05
N TYR A 129 13.54 -27.21 -2.00
CA TYR A 129 13.77 -26.12 -1.07
C TYR A 129 15.12 -26.33 -0.37
N ASN A 130 15.68 -25.24 0.17
CA ASN A 130 16.78 -25.25 1.09
C ASN A 130 16.32 -24.84 2.50
N THR A 131 17.23 -24.74 3.47
CA THR A 131 16.93 -24.19 4.80
C THR A 131 18.01 -23.21 5.21
N PHE A 132 17.70 -22.34 6.18
CA PHE A 132 18.67 -21.43 6.79
C PHE A 132 18.36 -21.23 8.27
N ASP A 133 19.33 -20.68 8.99
CA ASP A 133 19.17 -20.28 10.38
C ASP A 133 19.06 -18.76 10.46
N LYS A 134 18.11 -18.25 11.26
CA LYS A 134 17.77 -16.81 11.35
C LYS A 134 18.99 -15.92 11.61
N GLN A 135 19.92 -16.39 12.43
CA GLN A 135 21.16 -15.66 12.75
C GLN A 135 22.09 -15.45 11.55
N ASN A 136 21.88 -16.17 10.44
CA ASN A 136 22.68 -16.12 9.22
C ASN A 136 21.98 -15.28 8.13
N GLU A 137 20.91 -14.60 8.46
CA GLU A 137 20.12 -13.76 7.59
C GLU A 137 20.41 -12.27 7.84
N VAL A 138 20.53 -11.50 6.76
CA VAL A 138 20.75 -10.05 6.79
C VAL A 138 19.86 -9.38 5.77
N ALA A 139 19.09 -8.38 6.20
CA ALA A 139 18.31 -7.52 5.32
C ALA A 139 18.68 -6.05 5.57
N GLU A 140 18.89 -5.31 4.51
CA GLU A 140 19.15 -3.87 4.50
C GLU A 140 18.37 -3.25 3.33
N ALA A 141 18.03 -1.99 3.38
CA ALA A 141 17.44 -1.32 2.23
C ALA A 141 18.28 -1.55 0.95
N GLY A 142 17.69 -2.20 -0.06
CA GLY A 142 18.36 -2.55 -1.33
C GLY A 142 19.30 -3.74 -1.30
N TYR A 143 19.34 -4.52 -0.21
CA TYR A 143 20.22 -5.68 -0.08
C TYR A 143 19.64 -6.74 0.84
N TYR A 144 19.81 -8.01 0.44
CA TYR A 144 19.49 -9.18 1.26
C TYR A 144 20.62 -10.21 1.15
N ALA A 145 20.91 -10.92 2.25
CA ALA A 145 21.84 -12.04 2.25
C ALA A 145 21.45 -13.12 3.26
N VAL A 146 21.74 -14.38 2.91
CA VAL A 146 21.50 -15.53 3.79
C VAL A 146 22.52 -16.65 3.50
N GLU A 147 22.87 -17.41 4.53
CA GLU A 147 23.63 -18.65 4.40
C GLU A 147 22.66 -19.84 4.42
N LEU A 148 22.64 -20.58 3.31
CA LEU A 148 21.79 -21.76 3.15
C LEU A 148 22.50 -23.00 3.72
N ASN A 149 21.81 -23.73 4.60
CA ASN A 149 22.37 -24.85 5.36
C ASN A 149 22.78 -26.03 4.47
N ARG A 150 21.94 -26.36 3.44
CA ARG A 150 22.22 -27.49 2.56
C ARG A 150 23.16 -27.06 1.43
N GLY A 151 24.40 -27.50 1.54
CA GLY A 151 25.47 -27.18 0.57
C GLY A 151 26.32 -25.96 0.93
N GLU A 152 26.08 -25.36 2.13
CA GLU A 152 26.87 -24.21 2.61
C GLU A 152 26.96 -23.10 1.56
N ILE A 153 25.82 -22.64 1.06
CA ILE A 153 25.74 -21.66 -0.03
C ILE A 153 25.44 -20.28 0.56
N LYS A 154 26.32 -19.31 0.33
CA LYS A 154 25.99 -17.92 0.61
C LYS A 154 25.24 -17.31 -0.57
N ALA A 155 23.99 -16.88 -0.33
CA ALA A 155 23.17 -16.13 -1.25
C ALA A 155 23.22 -14.64 -0.89
N GLU A 156 23.49 -13.78 -1.87
CA GLU A 156 23.46 -12.32 -1.75
C GLU A 156 22.62 -11.76 -2.90
N LEU A 157 21.70 -10.82 -2.58
CA LEU A 157 20.75 -10.25 -3.53
C LEU A 157 20.79 -8.73 -3.48
N THR A 158 20.66 -8.10 -4.63
CA THR A 158 20.42 -6.64 -4.77
C THR A 158 19.66 -6.36 -6.06
N THR A 159 19.18 -5.12 -6.24
CA THR A 159 18.35 -4.78 -7.39
C THR A 159 18.72 -3.43 -8.02
N SER A 160 18.32 -3.26 -9.27
CA SER A 160 17.99 -1.96 -9.87
C SER A 160 16.48 -1.91 -10.10
N PRO A 161 15.89 -0.84 -10.65
CA PRO A 161 14.44 -0.78 -10.84
C PRO A 161 13.82 -1.97 -11.56
N ARG A 162 14.53 -2.58 -12.53
CA ARG A 162 14.00 -3.67 -13.38
C ARG A 162 14.87 -4.91 -13.44
N VAL A 163 15.95 -4.96 -12.63
CA VAL A 163 16.91 -6.08 -12.68
C VAL A 163 17.18 -6.62 -11.29
N GLY A 164 16.92 -7.91 -11.09
CA GLY A 164 17.40 -8.65 -9.94
C GLY A 164 18.84 -9.10 -10.14
N TYR A 165 19.70 -8.93 -9.14
CA TYR A 165 21.09 -9.35 -9.19
C TYR A 165 21.39 -10.33 -8.04
N HIS A 166 21.64 -11.58 -8.41
CA HIS A 166 21.97 -12.66 -7.48
C HIS A 166 23.47 -12.92 -7.51
N LYS A 167 24.03 -13.24 -6.34
CA LYS A 167 25.41 -13.68 -6.20
C LYS A 167 25.44 -14.86 -5.24
N TYR A 168 25.82 -16.04 -5.75
CA TYR A 168 25.87 -17.28 -5.02
C TYR A 168 27.31 -17.78 -4.87
N THR A 169 27.75 -17.94 -3.64
CA THR A 169 29.10 -18.50 -3.33
C THR A 169 28.92 -19.92 -2.82
N PHE A 170 29.53 -20.86 -3.52
CA PHE A 170 29.53 -22.30 -3.20
C PHE A 170 30.85 -22.73 -2.61
N ALA A 171 30.87 -23.78 -1.77
CA ALA A 171 32.10 -24.42 -1.38
C ALA A 171 32.84 -25.05 -2.60
N ALA A 172 34.17 -24.94 -2.65
CA ALA A 172 34.97 -25.26 -3.84
C ALA A 172 34.87 -26.71 -4.35
N ASP A 173 34.50 -27.64 -3.47
CA ASP A 173 34.35 -29.07 -3.78
C ASP A 173 32.89 -29.41 -4.20
N GLN A 174 31.97 -28.53 -4.09
CA GLN A 174 30.56 -28.70 -4.47
C GLN A 174 30.36 -28.43 -5.97
N THR A 175 29.36 -29.09 -6.56
CA THR A 175 28.90 -28.78 -7.92
C THR A 175 27.74 -27.78 -7.82
N PRO A 176 27.87 -26.56 -8.38
CA PRO A 176 26.80 -25.59 -8.35
C PRO A 176 25.65 -25.94 -9.28
N PHE A 177 24.44 -25.87 -8.78
CA PHE A 177 23.20 -25.93 -9.57
C PHE A 177 22.35 -24.71 -9.28
N ILE A 178 21.64 -24.25 -10.31
CA ILE A 178 20.63 -23.18 -10.20
C ILE A 178 19.31 -23.69 -10.79
N LYS A 179 18.23 -23.57 -10.05
CA LYS A 179 16.85 -23.81 -10.52
C LYS A 179 16.25 -22.49 -10.97
N PHE A 180 15.65 -22.46 -12.15
CA PHE A 180 14.63 -21.48 -12.56
C PHE A 180 13.29 -22.16 -12.58
N ASP A 181 12.35 -21.69 -11.77
CA ASP A 181 11.04 -22.29 -11.57
C ASP A 181 9.95 -21.29 -11.97
N LEU A 182 9.27 -21.56 -13.09
CA LEU A 182 8.16 -20.75 -13.58
C LEU A 182 6.80 -21.31 -13.15
N ASP A 183 6.76 -22.51 -12.53
CA ASP A 183 5.54 -23.10 -11.95
C ASP A 183 5.34 -22.67 -10.47
N HIS A 184 6.26 -21.88 -9.94
CA HIS A 184 6.19 -21.42 -8.55
C HIS A 184 4.95 -20.56 -8.30
N THR A 185 4.34 -20.75 -7.13
CA THR A 185 3.25 -19.91 -6.60
C THR A 185 3.45 -19.75 -5.10
N LEU A 186 3.12 -18.60 -4.57
CA LEU A 186 3.26 -18.29 -3.14
C LEU A 186 2.25 -19.04 -2.27
N ASN A 187 1.11 -19.45 -2.84
CA ASN A 187 0.14 -20.29 -2.14
C ASN A 187 -0.46 -21.34 -3.07
N LYS A 188 -0.34 -22.60 -2.67
CA LYS A 188 -0.82 -23.75 -3.47
C LYS A 188 -2.33 -23.91 -3.46
N SER A 189 -3.01 -23.34 -2.45
CA SER A 189 -4.44 -23.55 -2.23
C SER A 189 -5.28 -22.50 -2.95
N TRP A 190 -4.85 -21.23 -2.95
CA TRP A 190 -5.64 -20.10 -3.43
C TRP A 190 -4.82 -18.96 -4.08
N GLY A 191 -3.49 -19.08 -4.18
CA GLY A 191 -2.65 -18.14 -4.91
C GLY A 191 -2.84 -18.19 -6.42
N ASN A 192 -2.12 -17.32 -7.13
CA ASN A 192 -2.09 -17.31 -8.58
C ASN A 192 -1.59 -18.65 -9.15
N ARG A 193 -1.98 -18.96 -10.38
CA ARG A 193 -1.62 -20.21 -11.07
C ARG A 193 -0.91 -19.91 -12.37
N THR A 194 0.22 -20.57 -12.59
CA THR A 194 0.89 -20.52 -13.89
C THR A 194 0.00 -21.14 -14.96
N THR A 195 -0.25 -20.39 -16.03
CA THR A 195 -0.98 -20.84 -17.22
C THR A 195 -0.04 -21.28 -18.32
N ILE A 196 1.13 -20.61 -18.43
CA ILE A 196 2.18 -20.93 -19.39
C ILE A 196 3.54 -20.52 -18.80
N GLY A 197 4.56 -21.34 -18.99
CA GLY A 197 5.97 -21.02 -18.75
C GLY A 197 6.79 -21.35 -20.00
N ASN A 198 7.62 -20.42 -20.45
CA ASN A 198 8.53 -20.61 -21.57
C ASN A 198 9.95 -20.26 -21.16
N ILE A 199 10.93 -21.15 -21.49
CA ILE A 199 12.37 -20.89 -21.32
C ILE A 199 13.08 -21.21 -22.62
N GLU A 200 13.87 -20.25 -23.12
CA GLU A 200 14.71 -20.35 -24.30
C GLU A 200 16.18 -20.24 -23.92
N PHE A 201 17.00 -21.17 -24.38
CA PHE A 201 18.47 -21.22 -24.20
C PHE A 201 19.14 -20.59 -25.43
N ILE A 202 19.61 -19.36 -25.26
CA ILE A 202 20.25 -18.58 -26.36
C ILE A 202 21.69 -19.04 -26.56
N ASP A 203 22.44 -19.15 -25.46
CA ASP A 203 23.83 -19.60 -25.40
C ASP A 203 24.16 -20.11 -23.98
N PRO A 204 25.36 -20.68 -23.69
CA PRO A 204 25.68 -21.15 -22.34
C PRO A 204 25.68 -20.08 -21.23
N TYR A 205 25.57 -18.81 -21.55
CA TYR A 205 25.56 -17.69 -20.61
C TYR A 205 24.22 -16.98 -20.53
N THR A 206 23.21 -17.43 -21.31
CA THR A 206 22.00 -16.63 -21.50
C THR A 206 20.77 -17.51 -21.65
N ILE A 207 19.76 -17.27 -20.80
CA ILE A 207 18.41 -17.79 -20.99
C ILE A 207 17.42 -16.62 -20.99
N ARG A 208 16.28 -16.79 -21.64
CA ARG A 208 15.17 -15.87 -21.59
C ARG A 208 13.84 -16.61 -21.59
N GLY A 209 12.77 -15.93 -21.31
CA GLY A 209 11.46 -16.57 -21.35
C GLY A 209 10.37 -15.69 -20.76
N MET A 210 9.25 -16.35 -20.44
CA MET A 210 8.11 -15.70 -19.83
C MET A 210 7.36 -16.65 -18.90
N ARG A 211 6.65 -16.06 -17.95
CA ARG A 211 5.61 -16.70 -17.17
C ARG A 211 4.29 -15.96 -17.41
N SER A 212 3.24 -16.71 -17.66
CA SER A 212 1.87 -16.23 -17.59
C SER A 212 1.15 -16.90 -16.44
N SER A 213 0.33 -16.13 -15.72
CA SER A 213 -0.42 -16.63 -14.57
C SER A 213 -1.79 -15.99 -14.46
N ASP A 214 -2.71 -16.71 -13.80
CA ASP A 214 -4.03 -16.22 -13.39
C ASP A 214 -4.11 -16.16 -11.87
N GLY A 215 -4.51 -15.01 -11.37
CA GLY A 215 -4.73 -14.70 -9.96
C GLY A 215 -5.68 -13.51 -9.85
N TRP A 216 -5.41 -12.58 -8.98
CA TRP A 216 -6.07 -11.27 -8.98
C TRP A 216 -5.88 -10.55 -10.33
N ALA A 217 -4.65 -10.55 -10.83
CA ALA A 217 -4.39 -10.17 -12.21
C ALA A 217 -4.64 -11.38 -13.12
N ASN A 218 -5.69 -11.32 -13.93
CA ASN A 218 -5.99 -12.36 -14.92
C ASN A 218 -5.06 -12.28 -16.12
N ASN A 219 -4.52 -13.46 -16.55
CA ASN A 219 -3.63 -13.53 -17.72
C ASN A 219 -2.45 -12.56 -17.63
N GLN A 220 -1.84 -12.48 -16.45
CA GLN A 220 -0.64 -11.68 -16.20
C GLN A 220 0.55 -12.25 -16.97
N HIS A 221 1.40 -11.37 -17.50
CA HIS A 221 2.61 -11.74 -18.21
C HIS A 221 3.83 -11.05 -17.61
N ILE A 222 4.84 -11.85 -17.23
CA ILE A 222 6.18 -11.36 -16.89
C ILE A 222 7.20 -12.05 -17.78
N TYR A 223 7.92 -11.24 -18.55
CA TYR A 223 9.03 -11.68 -19.38
C TYR A 223 10.33 -11.50 -18.65
N PHE A 224 11.30 -12.37 -18.91
CA PHE A 224 12.63 -12.24 -18.32
C PHE A 224 13.76 -12.48 -19.33
N TYR A 225 14.92 -11.91 -19.02
CA TYR A 225 16.19 -12.14 -19.69
C TYR A 225 17.26 -12.29 -18.64
N ALA A 226 17.89 -13.48 -18.54
CA ALA A 226 18.88 -13.79 -17.52
C ALA A 226 20.26 -14.03 -18.12
N LYS A 227 21.29 -13.42 -17.50
CA LYS A 227 22.70 -13.63 -17.82
C LYS A 227 23.48 -14.21 -16.65
N PHE A 228 24.43 -15.07 -16.98
CA PHE A 228 25.33 -15.72 -16.04
C PHE A 228 26.78 -15.29 -16.29
N ASN A 229 27.57 -15.06 -15.23
CA ASN A 229 28.98 -14.73 -15.33
C ASN A 229 29.86 -15.98 -15.65
N GLN A 230 29.32 -17.18 -15.44
CA GLN A 230 29.94 -18.47 -15.71
C GLN A 230 29.12 -19.27 -16.71
N PRO A 231 29.70 -20.12 -17.57
CA PRO A 231 28.92 -20.90 -18.53
C PRO A 231 28.15 -22.04 -17.84
N ILE A 232 26.94 -22.25 -18.24
CA ILE A 232 26.16 -23.46 -17.96
C ILE A 232 26.88 -24.64 -18.68
N VAL A 233 27.17 -25.73 -17.98
CA VAL A 233 27.82 -26.91 -18.55
C VAL A 233 26.82 -28.01 -18.95
N LYS A 234 25.65 -28.01 -18.28
CA LYS A 234 24.54 -28.93 -18.58
C LYS A 234 23.24 -28.32 -18.11
N ALA A 235 22.16 -28.57 -18.88
CA ALA A 235 20.81 -28.21 -18.47
C ALA A 235 19.86 -29.38 -18.61
N THR A 236 18.92 -29.52 -17.67
CA THR A 236 17.73 -30.36 -17.77
C THR A 236 16.48 -29.54 -17.43
N ALA A 237 15.37 -29.86 -18.03
CA ALA A 237 14.09 -29.25 -17.71
C ALA A 237 13.09 -30.28 -17.20
N MET A 238 12.25 -29.87 -16.25
CA MET A 238 11.03 -30.57 -15.89
C MET A 238 9.89 -29.94 -16.68
N ILE A 239 9.37 -30.68 -17.64
CA ILE A 239 8.31 -30.24 -18.56
C ILE A 239 7.09 -31.10 -18.29
N ASP A 240 6.06 -30.51 -17.66
CA ASP A 240 4.83 -31.22 -17.21
C ASP A 240 5.14 -32.53 -16.45
N GLY A 241 6.15 -32.50 -15.59
CA GLY A 241 6.56 -33.64 -14.76
C GLY A 241 7.51 -34.63 -15.44
N VAL A 242 7.99 -34.37 -16.65
CA VAL A 242 8.96 -35.22 -17.38
C VAL A 242 10.32 -34.53 -17.43
N GLU A 243 11.37 -35.15 -16.86
CA GLU A 243 12.74 -34.63 -16.96
C GLU A 243 13.31 -34.86 -18.37
N THR A 244 13.74 -33.74 -19.00
CA THR A 244 14.24 -33.71 -20.37
C THR A 244 15.60 -33.03 -20.41
N GLU A 245 16.59 -33.54 -21.14
CA GLU A 245 17.86 -32.89 -21.37
C GLU A 245 17.71 -31.78 -22.42
N ILE A 246 18.24 -30.59 -22.13
CA ILE A 246 18.15 -29.39 -22.96
C ILE A 246 19.50 -29.06 -23.57
N LYS A 247 19.51 -28.66 -24.83
CA LYS A 247 20.72 -28.13 -25.47
C LYS A 247 20.95 -26.68 -24.99
N LEU A 248 22.22 -26.34 -24.79
CA LEU A 248 22.61 -25.02 -24.28
C LEU A 248 22.63 -23.93 -25.34
N GLN A 249 22.13 -24.20 -26.55
CA GLN A 249 22.09 -23.23 -27.65
C GLN A 249 20.91 -23.55 -28.58
N ASP A 250 20.17 -22.51 -28.90
CA ASP A 250 19.04 -22.55 -29.85
C ASP A 250 18.00 -23.65 -29.50
N ASP A 251 17.74 -23.86 -28.20
CA ASP A 251 16.72 -24.80 -27.72
C ASP A 251 15.72 -24.06 -26.79
N ALA A 252 14.49 -24.53 -26.81
CA ALA A 252 13.43 -23.90 -26.02
C ALA A 252 12.39 -24.94 -25.59
N PHE A 253 11.70 -24.69 -24.50
CA PHE A 253 10.51 -25.44 -24.10
C PHE A 253 9.41 -24.53 -23.54
N GLU A 254 8.20 -24.98 -23.67
CA GLU A 254 6.99 -24.31 -23.17
C GLU A 254 6.08 -25.36 -22.54
N ALA A 255 5.61 -25.09 -21.33
CA ALA A 255 4.64 -25.93 -20.63
C ALA A 255 3.97 -25.13 -19.52
N VAL A 256 2.87 -25.64 -18.97
CA VAL A 256 2.28 -25.11 -17.73
C VAL A 256 3.26 -25.24 -16.57
N LYS A 257 3.92 -26.41 -16.46
CA LYS A 257 4.93 -26.70 -15.44
C LYS A 257 6.32 -26.67 -16.07
N SER A 258 6.95 -25.51 -16.03
CA SER A 258 8.24 -25.25 -16.66
C SER A 258 9.30 -24.95 -15.62
N ILE A 259 10.23 -25.88 -15.39
CA ILE A 259 11.34 -25.73 -14.45
C ILE A 259 12.65 -26.08 -15.16
N ALA A 260 13.65 -25.22 -15.11
CA ALA A 260 14.99 -25.50 -15.60
C ALA A 260 15.98 -25.73 -14.45
N TYR A 261 16.84 -26.75 -14.61
CA TYR A 261 17.97 -27.04 -13.73
C TYR A 261 19.27 -26.85 -14.49
N LEU A 262 20.08 -25.90 -14.05
CA LEU A 262 21.32 -25.48 -14.70
C LEU A 262 22.51 -25.96 -13.87
N GLU A 263 23.38 -26.75 -14.43
CA GLU A 263 24.62 -27.22 -13.80
C GLU A 263 25.81 -26.35 -14.24
N PHE A 264 26.66 -25.97 -13.29
CA PHE A 264 27.88 -25.21 -13.53
C PHE A 264 29.10 -26.02 -13.16
N ALA A 265 30.25 -25.66 -13.72
CA ALA A 265 31.52 -26.24 -13.32
C ALA A 265 31.86 -25.85 -11.86
N LYS A 266 32.51 -26.74 -11.14
CA LYS A 266 33.06 -26.41 -9.79
C LYS A 266 33.96 -25.19 -9.87
N THR A 267 33.81 -24.26 -8.98
CA THR A 267 34.51 -22.97 -9.00
C THR A 267 34.65 -22.41 -7.58
N GLU A 268 35.75 -21.68 -7.34
CA GLU A 268 35.94 -20.85 -6.14
C GLU A 268 35.34 -19.43 -6.32
N GLN A 269 34.95 -19.09 -7.55
CA GLN A 269 34.38 -17.81 -7.86
C GLN A 269 32.84 -17.87 -7.71
N PRO A 270 32.20 -16.83 -7.23
CA PRO A 270 30.72 -16.78 -7.16
C PRO A 270 30.07 -17.00 -8.53
N ILE A 271 28.97 -17.71 -8.56
CA ILE A 271 28.04 -17.67 -9.68
C ILE A 271 27.17 -16.40 -9.52
N GLU A 272 27.31 -15.47 -10.44
CA GLU A 272 26.53 -14.25 -10.49
C GLU A 272 25.49 -14.34 -11.61
N ILE A 273 24.26 -13.90 -11.30
CA ILE A 273 23.13 -13.94 -12.23
C ILE A 273 22.47 -12.56 -12.22
N LYS A 274 22.22 -12.02 -13.40
CA LYS A 274 21.41 -10.82 -13.58
C LYS A 274 20.15 -11.22 -14.31
N VAL A 275 18.99 -10.90 -13.74
CA VAL A 275 17.68 -11.18 -14.30
C VAL A 275 16.94 -9.87 -14.53
N GLY A 276 16.88 -9.42 -15.77
CA GLY A 276 16.00 -8.33 -16.17
C GLY A 276 14.59 -8.86 -16.35
N ILE A 277 13.58 -8.14 -15.85
CA ILE A 277 12.18 -8.45 -16.07
C ILE A 277 11.49 -7.34 -16.87
N SER A 278 10.39 -7.67 -17.54
CA SER A 278 9.62 -6.76 -18.38
C SER A 278 8.13 -7.14 -18.40
N PRO A 279 7.22 -6.17 -18.39
CA PRO A 279 5.80 -6.44 -18.61
C PRO A 279 5.47 -6.66 -20.10
N THR A 280 6.38 -6.38 -21.04
CA THR A 280 6.07 -6.28 -22.47
C THR A 280 6.63 -7.40 -23.33
N SER A 281 7.93 -7.72 -23.18
CA SER A 281 8.62 -8.72 -24.00
C SER A 281 9.98 -9.18 -23.43
N THR A 282 10.52 -10.26 -23.97
CA THR A 282 11.91 -10.70 -23.68
C THR A 282 12.97 -9.70 -24.14
N GLU A 283 12.68 -8.97 -25.22
CA GLU A 283 13.52 -7.88 -25.73
C GLU A 283 13.49 -6.68 -24.81
N GLY A 284 12.32 -6.33 -24.23
CA GLY A 284 12.16 -5.34 -23.16
C GLY A 284 12.98 -5.71 -21.91
N ALA A 285 12.90 -6.97 -21.47
CA ALA A 285 13.71 -7.47 -20.37
C ALA A 285 15.23 -7.42 -20.64
N GLN A 286 15.66 -7.72 -21.85
CA GLN A 286 17.04 -7.55 -22.29
C GLN A 286 17.49 -6.09 -22.27
N ASN A 287 16.65 -5.18 -22.79
CA ASN A 287 16.92 -3.75 -22.81
C ASN A 287 17.04 -3.18 -21.39
N ASN A 288 16.14 -3.56 -20.49
CA ASN A 288 16.17 -3.21 -19.06
C ASN A 288 17.50 -3.64 -18.43
N LEU A 289 17.89 -4.93 -18.60
CA LEU A 289 19.13 -5.46 -18.04
C LEU A 289 20.39 -4.76 -18.57
N THR A 290 20.46 -4.56 -19.90
CA THR A 290 21.65 -3.97 -20.52
C THR A 290 21.80 -2.49 -20.25
N THR A 291 20.69 -1.79 -19.99
CA THR A 291 20.70 -0.37 -19.64
C THR A 291 21.02 -0.13 -18.17
N GLU A 292 20.37 -0.86 -17.26
CA GLU A 292 20.49 -0.59 -15.83
C GLU A 292 21.72 -1.25 -15.18
N VAL A 293 22.05 -2.49 -15.60
CA VAL A 293 23.15 -3.28 -15.02
C VAL A 293 24.05 -3.85 -16.13
N PRO A 294 24.71 -3.02 -16.93
CA PRO A 294 25.57 -3.48 -18.05
C PRO A 294 26.77 -4.27 -17.55
N GLU A 295 27.36 -3.89 -16.42
CA GLU A 295 28.61 -4.44 -15.90
C GLU A 295 28.37 -5.55 -14.87
N TRP A 296 29.34 -6.50 -14.75
CA TRP A 296 29.41 -7.48 -13.67
C TRP A 296 30.04 -6.83 -12.42
N SER A 297 29.21 -6.13 -11.63
CA SER A 297 29.64 -5.47 -10.38
C SER A 297 28.50 -5.45 -9.38
N PHE A 298 28.35 -6.53 -8.64
CA PHE A 298 27.35 -6.65 -7.57
C PHE A 298 27.43 -5.47 -6.58
N ALA A 299 28.65 -5.14 -6.12
CA ALA A 299 28.87 -4.05 -5.18
C ALA A 299 28.41 -2.69 -5.72
N ASN A 300 28.61 -2.43 -7.02
CA ASN A 300 28.15 -1.15 -7.62
C ASN A 300 26.63 -1.09 -7.70
N THR A 301 25.96 -2.21 -8.03
CA THR A 301 24.50 -2.27 -8.06
C THR A 301 23.93 -2.08 -6.64
N LYS A 302 24.49 -2.80 -5.62
CA LYS A 302 24.10 -2.59 -4.21
C LYS A 302 24.25 -1.12 -3.78
N ASN A 303 25.41 -0.50 -4.08
CA ASN A 303 25.65 0.90 -3.70
C ASN A 303 24.63 1.87 -4.35
N LYS A 304 24.24 1.62 -5.61
CA LYS A 304 23.22 2.44 -6.29
C LYS A 304 21.85 2.29 -5.64
N ALA A 305 21.45 1.06 -5.31
CA ALA A 305 20.19 0.81 -4.63
C ALA A 305 20.17 1.49 -3.24
N GLN A 306 21.24 1.33 -2.47
CA GLN A 306 21.37 1.97 -1.16
C GLN A 306 21.40 3.49 -1.24
N GLN A 307 22.04 4.08 -2.27
CA GLN A 307 22.01 5.53 -2.47
C GLN A 307 20.58 6.02 -2.79
N ALA A 308 19.85 5.30 -3.64
CA ALA A 308 18.47 5.67 -3.94
C ALA A 308 17.57 5.61 -2.69
N TRP A 309 17.77 4.61 -1.83
CA TRP A 309 17.08 4.55 -0.54
C TRP A 309 17.48 5.70 0.40
N HIS A 310 18.78 6.01 0.48
CA HIS A 310 19.22 7.17 1.26
C HIS A 310 18.52 8.45 0.79
N ASP A 311 18.44 8.67 -0.53
CA ASP A 311 17.84 9.88 -1.11
C ASP A 311 16.32 9.96 -0.81
N GLU A 312 15.60 8.82 -0.79
CA GLU A 312 14.19 8.79 -0.39
C GLU A 312 14.00 9.04 1.11
N LEU A 313 14.82 8.43 1.97
CA LEU A 313 14.74 8.59 3.42
C LEU A 313 15.13 9.99 3.89
N ALA A 314 16.08 10.63 3.21
CA ALA A 314 16.57 11.96 3.54
C ALA A 314 15.55 13.08 3.27
N LYS A 315 14.41 12.78 2.62
CA LYS A 315 13.33 13.77 2.44
C LYS A 315 12.68 14.19 3.75
N VAL A 316 12.79 13.35 4.79
CA VAL A 316 12.28 13.64 6.12
C VAL A 316 13.36 13.31 7.15
N GLU A 317 13.94 14.32 7.76
CA GLU A 317 14.93 14.14 8.82
C GLU A 317 14.29 14.35 10.20
N VAL A 318 14.47 13.42 11.13
CA VAL A 318 13.92 13.51 12.49
C VAL A 318 15.02 13.62 13.53
N LYS A 319 14.77 14.39 14.61
CA LYS A 319 15.66 14.53 15.77
C LYS A 319 14.88 14.34 17.06
N GLY A 320 15.54 13.82 18.08
CA GLY A 320 14.88 13.39 19.32
C GLY A 320 14.25 12.01 19.16
N GLY A 321 13.33 11.66 20.05
CA GLY A 321 12.75 10.33 20.11
C GLY A 321 13.76 9.26 20.58
N THR A 322 13.33 8.01 20.65
CA THR A 322 14.19 6.85 20.95
C THR A 322 14.78 6.26 19.68
N GLU A 323 15.79 5.39 19.79
CA GLU A 323 16.35 4.69 18.63
C GLU A 323 15.29 3.77 18.00
N ASP A 324 14.46 3.07 18.79
CA ASP A 324 13.37 2.23 18.32
C ASP A 324 12.34 3.06 17.50
N GLN A 325 12.00 4.27 17.98
CA GLN A 325 11.09 5.17 17.27
C GLN A 325 11.66 5.63 15.91
N LYS A 326 12.98 5.84 15.83
CA LYS A 326 13.64 6.16 14.55
C LYS A 326 13.67 4.94 13.62
N GLU A 327 13.95 3.75 14.15
CA GLU A 327 13.92 2.50 13.39
C GLU A 327 12.53 2.26 12.80
N ILE A 328 11.46 2.37 13.60
CA ILE A 328 10.08 2.25 13.13
C ILE A 328 9.77 3.34 12.08
N PHE A 329 10.15 4.59 12.32
CA PHE A 329 9.87 5.71 11.42
C PHE A 329 10.54 5.55 10.05
N TYR A 330 11.85 5.24 10.03
CA TYR A 330 12.56 5.09 8.76
C TYR A 330 12.20 3.77 8.04
N THR A 331 11.81 2.72 8.78
CA THR A 331 11.23 1.53 8.18
C THR A 331 9.85 1.81 7.59
N ALA A 332 9.02 2.61 8.25
CA ALA A 332 7.76 3.09 7.67
C ALA A 332 7.98 3.94 6.41
N MET A 333 8.99 4.84 6.41
CA MET A 333 9.41 5.57 5.20
C MET A 333 9.84 4.62 4.07
N TYR A 334 10.55 3.54 4.40
CA TYR A 334 10.95 2.50 3.45
C TYR A 334 9.74 1.77 2.87
N HIS A 335 8.83 1.24 3.70
CA HIS A 335 7.62 0.53 3.25
C HIS A 335 6.76 1.42 2.34
N ALA A 336 6.56 2.69 2.72
CA ALA A 336 5.78 3.66 1.94
C ALA A 336 6.39 4.03 0.58
N GLN A 337 7.60 3.57 0.23
CA GLN A 337 8.22 3.83 -1.07
C GLN A 337 8.47 2.55 -1.89
N ILE A 338 7.95 1.39 -1.45
CA ILE A 338 8.03 0.14 -2.22
C ILE A 338 7.03 0.17 -3.38
N ALA A 339 5.78 0.59 -3.13
CA ALA A 339 4.71 0.69 -4.12
C ALA A 339 3.92 2.00 -3.94
N PRO A 340 3.18 2.46 -4.97
CA PRO A 340 3.10 1.93 -6.33
C PRO A 340 4.45 1.90 -7.04
N MET A 341 4.73 0.82 -7.78
CA MET A 341 5.99 0.62 -8.47
C MET A 341 5.91 0.99 -9.96
N ILE A 342 7.04 1.33 -10.56
CA ILE A 342 7.13 1.50 -12.02
C ILE A 342 6.80 0.16 -12.71
N PHE A 343 5.88 0.17 -13.66
CA PHE A 343 5.49 -1.01 -14.44
C PHE A 343 5.56 -0.74 -15.95
N GLN A 344 6.79 -0.49 -16.40
CA GLN A 344 7.15 -0.21 -17.80
C GLN A 344 8.61 -0.51 -18.04
N ASP A 345 9.01 -0.72 -19.29
CA ASP A 345 10.39 -0.88 -19.71
C ASP A 345 11.17 0.45 -19.67
N VAL A 346 12.51 0.40 -19.75
CA VAL A 346 13.36 1.60 -19.69
C VAL A 346 13.10 2.58 -20.84
N ASP A 347 12.53 2.11 -21.95
CA ASP A 347 12.14 2.96 -23.10
C ASP A 347 10.73 3.56 -22.96
N GLY A 348 10.05 3.30 -21.85
CA GLY A 348 8.71 3.79 -21.57
C GLY A 348 7.58 2.89 -22.08
N THR A 349 7.88 1.76 -22.71
CA THR A 349 6.85 0.83 -23.20
C THR A 349 6.17 0.13 -22.04
N TYR A 350 4.82 0.09 -22.05
CA TYR A 350 4.01 -0.58 -21.03
C TYR A 350 2.79 -1.28 -21.65
N ARG A 351 2.11 -2.14 -20.86
CA ARG A 351 0.81 -2.70 -21.21
C ARG A 351 -0.31 -1.86 -20.62
N ALA A 352 -1.21 -1.40 -21.49
CA ALA A 352 -2.36 -0.61 -21.09
C ALA A 352 -3.35 -1.41 -20.25
N MET A 353 -3.86 -0.79 -19.18
CA MET A 353 -4.83 -1.44 -18.28
C MET A 353 -6.03 -1.98 -19.09
N ARG A 354 -6.44 -3.20 -18.80
CA ARG A 354 -7.52 -3.97 -19.45
C ARG A 354 -7.27 -4.34 -20.92
N THR A 355 -6.98 -3.39 -21.78
CA THR A 355 -6.81 -3.66 -23.22
C THR A 355 -5.56 -4.48 -23.51
N GLN A 356 -4.56 -4.43 -22.63
CA GLN A 356 -3.27 -5.08 -22.77
C GLN A 356 -2.49 -4.66 -24.05
N GLU A 357 -2.92 -3.58 -24.69
CA GLU A 357 -2.19 -3.00 -25.81
C GLU A 357 -0.86 -2.42 -25.34
N LEU A 358 0.17 -2.57 -26.18
CA LEU A 358 1.47 -1.93 -25.92
C LEU A 358 1.40 -0.44 -26.28
N LYS A 359 1.79 0.41 -25.33
CA LYS A 359 1.80 1.87 -25.43
C LYS A 359 3.08 2.45 -24.88
N GLU A 360 3.32 3.72 -25.13
CA GLU A 360 4.44 4.50 -24.57
C GLU A 360 3.92 5.44 -23.48
N ALA A 361 4.56 5.45 -22.32
CA ALA A 361 4.13 6.20 -21.15
C ALA A 361 4.30 7.74 -21.29
N GLY A 362 5.19 8.19 -22.17
CA GLY A 362 5.50 9.62 -22.31
C GLY A 362 6.18 10.19 -21.05
N ASP A 363 5.77 11.41 -20.67
CA ASP A 363 6.39 12.14 -19.53
C ASP A 363 5.90 11.62 -18.16
N THR A 364 4.75 10.92 -18.10
CA THR A 364 4.22 10.33 -16.88
C THR A 364 4.51 8.83 -16.87
N PRO A 365 5.32 8.31 -15.95
CA PRO A 365 5.57 6.87 -15.83
C PRO A 365 4.29 6.08 -15.63
N ASN A 366 4.26 4.82 -16.12
CA ASN A 366 3.19 3.90 -15.81
C ASN A 366 3.53 3.16 -14.51
N TYR A 367 2.61 3.20 -13.55
CA TYR A 367 2.73 2.54 -12.27
C TYR A 367 1.75 1.38 -12.13
N SER A 368 2.01 0.50 -11.16
CA SER A 368 1.16 -0.61 -10.78
C SER A 368 1.22 -0.86 -9.29
N ILE A 369 0.34 -1.73 -8.82
CA ILE A 369 0.08 -2.03 -7.41
C ILE A 369 -0.54 -0.81 -6.74
N TYR A 370 -1.77 -0.54 -7.12
CA TYR A 370 -2.59 0.50 -6.51
C TYR A 370 -3.68 -0.12 -5.64
N SER A 371 -3.48 -0.14 -4.32
CA SER A 371 -4.47 -0.49 -3.31
C SER A 371 -5.15 0.77 -2.79
N MET A 372 -6.04 1.37 -3.61
CA MET A 372 -6.44 2.75 -3.38
C MET A 372 -7.49 2.93 -2.30
N TRP A 373 -8.30 1.92 -1.98
CA TRP A 373 -9.25 1.99 -0.87
C TRP A 373 -8.55 2.22 0.48
N ASP A 374 -7.34 1.68 0.60
CA ASP A 374 -6.46 1.84 1.75
C ASP A 374 -5.67 3.15 1.63
N THR A 375 -4.93 3.30 0.55
CA THR A 375 -3.87 4.31 0.38
C THR A 375 -4.37 5.74 0.17
N PHE A 376 -5.64 5.97 -0.19
CA PHE A 376 -6.17 7.33 -0.30
C PHE A 376 -6.21 8.07 1.03
N ARG A 377 -6.20 7.33 2.17
CA ARG A 377 -6.40 7.85 3.53
C ARG A 377 -5.15 8.48 4.16
N ALA A 378 -3.95 7.92 3.88
CA ALA A 378 -2.69 8.47 4.41
C ALA A 378 -1.55 8.46 3.40
N PHE A 379 -1.37 7.39 2.63
CA PHE A 379 -0.25 7.27 1.70
C PHE A 379 -0.24 8.38 0.63
N HIS A 380 -1.31 8.51 -0.14
CA HIS A 380 -1.40 9.56 -1.16
C HIS A 380 -1.33 10.98 -0.56
N PRO A 381 -2.02 11.31 0.55
CA PRO A 381 -1.81 12.54 1.30
C PRO A 381 -0.35 12.81 1.70
N LEU A 382 0.36 11.81 2.22
CA LEU A 382 1.77 11.90 2.57
C LEU A 382 2.64 12.22 1.35
N GLN A 383 2.41 11.51 0.22
CA GLN A 383 3.17 11.73 -1.01
C GLN A 383 3.02 13.17 -1.53
N THR A 384 1.88 13.83 -1.32
CA THR A 384 1.70 15.26 -1.70
C THR A 384 2.63 16.19 -0.91
N ILE A 385 3.13 15.76 0.25
CA ILE A 385 4.06 16.51 1.11
C ILE A 385 5.51 16.19 0.74
N ILE A 386 5.89 14.91 0.79
CA ILE A 386 7.28 14.45 0.70
C ILE A 386 7.75 14.17 -0.72
N ASN A 387 6.80 13.88 -1.64
CA ASN A 387 7.05 13.52 -3.04
C ASN A 387 5.99 14.13 -3.99
N PRO A 388 5.80 15.47 -4.02
CA PRO A 388 4.71 16.08 -4.79
C PRO A 388 4.77 15.76 -6.29
N GLU A 389 5.96 15.54 -6.86
CA GLU A 389 6.13 15.13 -8.25
C GLU A 389 5.61 13.69 -8.48
N LYS A 390 5.91 12.75 -7.58
CA LYS A 390 5.35 11.38 -7.64
C LYS A 390 3.82 11.41 -7.44
N ALA A 391 3.33 12.19 -6.47
CA ALA A 391 1.89 12.34 -6.23
C ALA A 391 1.14 12.85 -7.48
N GLN A 392 1.73 13.83 -8.19
CA GLN A 392 1.22 14.30 -9.47
C GLN A 392 1.24 13.21 -10.55
N GLN A 393 2.34 12.45 -10.63
CA GLN A 393 2.46 11.34 -11.58
C GLN A 393 1.43 10.25 -11.30
N TYR A 394 1.18 9.89 -10.04
CA TYR A 394 0.14 8.91 -9.67
C TYR A 394 -1.26 9.37 -10.12
N ALA A 395 -1.64 10.62 -9.84
CA ALA A 395 -2.94 11.14 -10.26
C ALA A 395 -3.10 11.17 -11.79
N ASN A 396 -2.06 11.59 -12.52
CA ASN A 396 -2.06 11.59 -13.99
C ASN A 396 -2.04 10.16 -14.57
N ASP A 397 -1.35 9.22 -13.91
CA ASP A 397 -1.36 7.81 -14.30
C ASP A 397 -2.75 7.16 -14.11
N LEU A 398 -3.46 7.50 -13.04
CA LEU A 398 -4.84 7.03 -12.84
C LEU A 398 -5.78 7.55 -13.94
N ILE A 399 -5.64 8.82 -14.34
CA ILE A 399 -6.40 9.38 -15.47
C ILE A 399 -6.04 8.65 -16.78
N ARG A 400 -4.76 8.35 -17.01
CA ARG A 400 -4.34 7.55 -18.17
C ARG A 400 -4.93 6.13 -18.13
N LYS A 401 -5.00 5.49 -16.96
CA LYS A 401 -5.65 4.18 -16.82
C LYS A 401 -7.13 4.22 -17.18
N TYR A 402 -7.83 5.32 -16.91
CA TYR A 402 -9.17 5.56 -17.44
C TYR A 402 -9.15 5.65 -18.98
N GLN A 403 -8.24 6.44 -19.56
CA GLN A 403 -8.12 6.59 -21.02
C GLN A 403 -7.76 5.28 -21.73
N ASP A 404 -7.00 4.40 -21.06
CA ASP A 404 -6.62 3.09 -21.56
C ASP A 404 -7.73 2.04 -21.40
N GLY A 405 -8.32 1.99 -20.20
CA GLY A 405 -9.22 0.91 -19.79
C GLY A 405 -10.69 1.29 -19.68
N GLY A 406 -11.03 2.58 -19.84
CA GLY A 406 -12.41 3.08 -19.82
C GLY A 406 -13.01 3.29 -18.44
N ILE A 407 -12.25 3.11 -17.34
CA ILE A 407 -12.69 3.35 -15.95
C ILE A 407 -11.48 3.62 -15.06
N LEU A 408 -11.64 4.47 -14.04
CA LEU A 408 -10.66 4.60 -12.97
C LEU A 408 -10.65 3.32 -12.12
N PRO A 409 -9.49 2.73 -11.86
CA PRO A 409 -9.42 1.52 -11.04
C PRO A 409 -9.68 1.80 -9.55
N LYS A 410 -10.16 0.80 -8.82
CA LYS A 410 -10.15 0.76 -7.34
C LYS A 410 -8.90 0.06 -6.82
N TRP A 411 -8.56 -1.04 -7.46
CA TRP A 411 -7.37 -1.85 -7.21
C TRP A 411 -6.79 -2.29 -8.55
N GLU A 412 -5.57 -1.90 -8.86
CA GLU A 412 -4.90 -2.24 -10.11
C GLU A 412 -3.64 -3.06 -9.81
N LEU A 413 -3.46 -4.16 -10.54
CA LEU A 413 -2.34 -5.07 -10.43
C LEU A 413 -1.82 -5.44 -11.81
N HIS A 414 -0.57 -5.09 -12.11
CA HIS A 414 0.15 -5.48 -13.33
C HIS A 414 -0.62 -5.23 -14.64
N GLY A 415 -1.25 -4.05 -14.75
CA GLY A 415 -2.05 -3.68 -15.92
C GLY A 415 -3.46 -4.28 -15.94
N HIS A 416 -3.92 -4.86 -14.83
CA HIS A 416 -5.24 -5.43 -14.70
C HIS A 416 -6.06 -4.70 -13.64
N TYR A 417 -7.33 -4.50 -13.92
CA TYR A 417 -8.30 -4.01 -12.96
C TYR A 417 -8.86 -5.20 -12.19
N THR A 418 -8.53 -5.36 -10.91
CA THR A 418 -8.94 -6.52 -10.12
C THR A 418 -10.40 -6.47 -9.67
N GLY A 419 -10.98 -5.28 -9.58
CA GLY A 419 -12.33 -5.07 -9.05
C GLY A 419 -12.44 -5.19 -7.52
N THR A 420 -11.34 -5.45 -6.84
CA THR A 420 -11.28 -5.61 -5.39
C THR A 420 -11.58 -4.31 -4.66
N MET A 421 -12.12 -4.41 -3.46
CA MET A 421 -12.53 -3.34 -2.55
C MET A 421 -13.72 -2.50 -3.08
N ILE A 422 -14.08 -1.44 -2.37
CA ILE A 422 -15.31 -0.68 -2.56
C ILE A 422 -15.05 0.81 -2.84
N GLY A 423 -16.10 1.57 -3.15
CA GLY A 423 -16.02 3.01 -3.30
C GLY A 423 -15.42 3.50 -4.63
N PHE A 424 -15.02 4.78 -4.64
CA PHE A 424 -14.38 5.45 -5.76
C PHE A 424 -13.05 6.10 -5.32
N PRO A 425 -12.10 5.34 -4.73
CA PRO A 425 -10.92 5.92 -4.07
C PRO A 425 -10.02 6.69 -5.04
N ALA A 426 -9.91 6.28 -6.30
CA ALA A 426 -9.14 7.02 -7.31
C ALA A 426 -9.67 8.45 -7.54
N VAL A 427 -11.00 8.64 -7.44
CA VAL A 427 -11.61 9.98 -7.52
C VAL A 427 -11.14 10.86 -6.36
N SER A 428 -11.09 10.29 -5.14
CA SER A 428 -10.61 11.00 -3.95
C SER A 428 -9.12 11.36 -4.05
N ILE A 429 -8.27 10.47 -4.59
CA ILE A 429 -6.84 10.73 -4.83
C ILE A 429 -6.64 11.87 -5.83
N ILE A 430 -7.37 11.86 -6.95
CA ILE A 430 -7.28 12.90 -7.98
C ILE A 430 -7.78 14.23 -7.41
N ALA A 431 -8.91 14.24 -6.69
CA ALA A 431 -9.44 15.43 -6.04
C ALA A 431 -8.44 16.02 -5.03
N ASP A 432 -7.82 15.17 -4.19
CA ASP A 432 -6.82 15.60 -3.20
C ASP A 432 -5.59 16.23 -3.86
N ALA A 433 -5.07 15.61 -4.92
CA ALA A 433 -3.98 16.16 -5.70
C ALA A 433 -4.31 17.54 -6.29
N MET A 434 -5.53 17.69 -6.82
CA MET A 434 -6.01 18.94 -7.43
C MET A 434 -6.17 20.07 -6.39
N VAL A 435 -6.83 19.81 -5.25
CA VAL A 435 -7.07 20.84 -4.22
C VAL A 435 -5.76 21.30 -3.56
N LYS A 436 -4.74 20.45 -3.54
CA LYS A 436 -3.38 20.78 -3.08
C LYS A 436 -2.54 21.48 -4.14
N GLY A 437 -3.10 21.71 -5.34
CA GLY A 437 -2.50 22.48 -6.42
C GLY A 437 -1.35 21.76 -7.12
N LEU A 438 -1.48 20.45 -7.32
CA LEU A 438 -0.67 19.69 -8.26
C LEU A 438 -1.21 19.92 -9.68
N ASP A 439 -0.34 19.75 -10.69
CA ASP A 439 -0.65 20.04 -12.08
C ASP A 439 -1.40 18.87 -12.73
N ILE A 440 -2.72 18.90 -12.58
CA ILE A 440 -3.67 17.93 -13.13
C ILE A 440 -4.65 18.67 -14.03
N ASP A 441 -4.90 18.18 -15.27
CA ASP A 441 -5.89 18.79 -16.14
C ASP A 441 -7.30 18.63 -15.56
N PRO A 442 -8.01 19.74 -15.26
CA PRO A 442 -9.32 19.64 -14.60
C PRO A 442 -10.42 19.03 -15.49
N GLN A 443 -10.30 19.07 -16.81
CA GLN A 443 -11.30 18.50 -17.71
C GLN A 443 -11.09 16.98 -17.85
N ASP A 444 -9.84 16.53 -17.97
CA ASP A 444 -9.50 15.10 -18.02
C ASP A 444 -9.87 14.43 -16.68
N ALA A 445 -9.53 15.08 -15.55
CA ALA A 445 -9.91 14.63 -14.22
C ALA A 445 -11.43 14.53 -14.04
N LYS A 446 -12.18 15.55 -14.50
CA LYS A 446 -13.64 15.58 -14.47
C LYS A 446 -14.24 14.45 -15.32
N GLU A 447 -13.76 14.28 -16.56
CA GLU A 447 -14.29 13.25 -17.48
C GLU A 447 -14.07 11.84 -16.89
N ALA A 448 -12.85 11.53 -16.43
CA ALA A 448 -12.51 10.24 -15.86
C ALA A 448 -13.30 9.93 -14.60
N SER A 449 -13.44 10.93 -13.73
CA SER A 449 -14.12 10.78 -12.44
C SER A 449 -15.64 10.70 -12.62
N GLU A 450 -16.26 11.59 -13.40
CA GLU A 450 -17.69 11.58 -13.66
C GLU A 450 -18.12 10.26 -14.32
N PHE A 451 -17.34 9.77 -15.31
CA PHE A 451 -17.61 8.47 -15.92
C PHE A 451 -17.60 7.36 -14.87
N THR A 452 -16.61 7.34 -13.99
CA THR A 452 -16.42 6.28 -12.99
C THR A 452 -17.54 6.23 -11.94
N VAL A 453 -18.04 7.37 -11.48
CA VAL A 453 -19.08 7.44 -10.43
C VAL A 453 -20.51 7.27 -10.92
N ARG A 454 -20.70 7.13 -12.25
CA ARG A 454 -22.04 6.92 -12.85
C ARG A 454 -22.25 5.48 -13.26
N TYR A 455 -23.51 5.07 -13.25
CA TYR A 455 -23.89 3.78 -13.79
C TYR A 455 -23.76 3.75 -15.31
N HIS A 456 -23.20 2.65 -15.80
CA HIS A 456 -23.13 2.33 -17.23
C HIS A 456 -23.74 0.94 -17.48
N GLU A 457 -24.50 0.81 -18.58
CA GLU A 457 -25.04 -0.49 -18.98
C GLU A 457 -23.92 -1.42 -19.45
N LYS A 458 -24.10 -2.73 -19.26
CA LYS A 458 -23.10 -3.76 -19.63
C LYS A 458 -22.69 -3.68 -21.11
N GLU A 459 -23.61 -3.23 -21.98
CA GLU A 459 -23.33 -3.04 -23.41
C GLU A 459 -22.26 -1.96 -23.70
N MET A 460 -22.02 -1.05 -22.78
CA MET A 460 -20.93 -0.06 -22.93
C MET A 460 -19.54 -0.67 -22.72
N PHE A 461 -19.48 -1.86 -22.17
CA PHE A 461 -18.26 -2.61 -21.92
C PHE A 461 -18.35 -4.03 -22.51
N PRO A 462 -18.48 -4.16 -23.85
CA PRO A 462 -18.75 -5.46 -24.51
C PRO A 462 -17.65 -6.50 -24.28
N ASP A 463 -16.42 -6.04 -23.98
CA ASP A 463 -15.26 -6.88 -23.73
C ASP A 463 -15.14 -7.34 -22.27
N TRP A 464 -16.05 -6.92 -21.39
CA TRP A 464 -16.09 -7.33 -20.00
C TRP A 464 -16.81 -8.69 -19.90
N THR A 465 -16.04 -9.76 -19.82
CA THR A 465 -16.58 -11.10 -19.62
C THR A 465 -16.93 -11.32 -18.15
N GLU A 466 -17.86 -12.27 -17.88
CA GLU A 466 -18.22 -12.65 -16.50
C GLU A 466 -17.02 -13.25 -15.74
N ASP A 467 -16.08 -13.85 -16.47
CA ASP A 467 -14.87 -14.45 -15.87
C ASP A 467 -13.81 -13.41 -15.42
N GLN A 468 -13.97 -12.16 -15.84
CA GLN A 468 -13.00 -11.12 -15.45
C GLN A 468 -13.42 -10.37 -14.18
N ASN A 469 -14.33 -10.80 -13.38
CA ASN A 469 -14.82 -10.26 -12.08
C ASN A 469 -15.01 -8.72 -11.97
N ILE A 470 -14.74 -8.02 -13.06
CA ILE A 470 -14.23 -6.67 -13.10
C ILE A 470 -15.33 -5.65 -13.00
N GLY A 471 -16.40 -5.87 -13.54
CA GLY A 471 -17.33 -4.78 -13.67
C GLY A 471 -18.71 -5.12 -13.15
N ALA A 472 -19.04 -6.38 -13.19
CA ALA A 472 -20.41 -6.81 -12.90
C ALA A 472 -20.83 -6.45 -11.47
N ALA A 473 -19.97 -6.64 -10.48
CA ALA A 473 -20.30 -6.32 -9.10
C ALA A 473 -20.47 -4.81 -8.86
N ASN A 474 -19.51 -3.99 -9.30
CA ASN A 474 -19.58 -2.54 -9.09
C ASN A 474 -20.69 -1.88 -9.90
N VAL A 475 -20.81 -2.21 -11.17
CA VAL A 475 -21.83 -1.64 -12.05
C VAL A 475 -23.23 -1.86 -11.46
N VAL A 476 -23.48 -3.01 -10.83
CA VAL A 476 -24.78 -3.28 -10.19
C VAL A 476 -24.97 -2.43 -8.93
N GLN A 477 -23.96 -2.30 -8.06
CA GLN A 477 -24.06 -1.47 -6.85
C GLN A 477 -24.23 0.02 -7.21
N VAL A 478 -23.49 0.53 -8.19
CA VAL A 478 -23.62 1.92 -8.67
C VAL A 478 -25.04 2.17 -9.22
N LYS A 479 -25.57 1.24 -10.02
CA LYS A 479 -26.96 1.32 -10.50
C LYS A 479 -27.98 1.42 -9.36
N VAL A 480 -27.87 0.51 -8.40
CA VAL A 480 -28.78 0.46 -7.25
C VAL A 480 -28.68 1.74 -6.41
N TYR A 481 -27.48 2.27 -6.24
CA TYR A 481 -27.22 3.52 -5.56
C TYR A 481 -27.85 4.72 -6.29
N GLU A 482 -27.68 4.83 -7.62
CA GLU A 482 -28.30 5.91 -8.41
C GLU A 482 -29.83 5.84 -8.41
N GLU A 483 -30.41 4.63 -8.51
CA GLU A 483 -31.86 4.44 -8.54
C GLU A 483 -32.53 4.72 -7.19
N ASN A 484 -31.86 4.44 -6.07
CA ASN A 484 -32.50 4.45 -4.74
C ASN A 484 -31.88 5.47 -3.77
N GLY A 485 -30.74 6.06 -4.08
CA GLY A 485 -29.91 6.85 -3.17
C GLY A 485 -29.15 6.02 -2.14
N PHE A 486 -29.20 4.70 -2.21
CA PHE A 486 -28.44 3.79 -1.35
C PHE A 486 -28.36 2.39 -1.94
N VAL A 487 -27.36 1.63 -1.54
CA VAL A 487 -27.25 0.20 -1.81
C VAL A 487 -27.99 -0.56 -0.72
N HIS A 488 -29.01 -1.35 -1.09
CA HIS A 488 -29.84 -2.05 -0.10
C HIS A 488 -29.23 -3.39 0.33
N HIS A 489 -29.61 -3.86 1.50
CA HIS A 489 -29.23 -5.18 2.00
C HIS A 489 -29.67 -6.30 1.02
N GLY A 490 -28.75 -7.22 0.75
CA GLY A 490 -28.88 -8.24 -0.28
C GLY A 490 -27.77 -8.14 -1.33
N TYR A 491 -27.02 -7.05 -1.30
CA TYR A 491 -25.70 -6.91 -1.93
C TYR A 491 -24.62 -6.95 -0.85
N TRP A 492 -23.48 -7.52 -1.16
CA TRP A 492 -22.29 -7.49 -0.30
C TRP A 492 -21.99 -6.04 0.06
N ASN A 493 -21.58 -5.83 1.32
CA ASN A 493 -21.10 -4.53 1.81
C ASN A 493 -22.06 -3.36 1.60
N SER A 494 -23.36 -3.60 1.64
CA SER A 494 -24.41 -2.64 1.20
C SER A 494 -24.32 -1.26 1.85
N ALA A 495 -24.16 -1.18 3.18
CA ALA A 495 -24.02 0.09 3.87
C ALA A 495 -22.68 0.75 3.55
N SER A 496 -21.58 -0.02 3.60
CA SER A 496 -20.24 0.49 3.27
C SER A 496 -20.15 1.05 1.85
N TYR A 497 -20.73 0.36 0.84
CA TYR A 497 -20.79 0.90 -0.51
C TYR A 497 -21.50 2.26 -0.57
N THR A 498 -22.61 2.41 0.13
CA THR A 498 -23.33 3.71 0.15
C THR A 498 -22.47 4.81 0.76
N LEU A 499 -21.78 4.52 1.86
CA LEU A 499 -20.92 5.48 2.56
C LEU A 499 -19.74 5.91 1.70
N GLU A 500 -19.05 4.94 1.10
CA GLU A 500 -17.91 5.19 0.21
C GLU A 500 -18.31 5.88 -1.10
N PHE A 501 -19.49 5.54 -1.66
CA PHE A 501 -20.01 6.23 -2.84
C PHE A 501 -20.37 7.69 -2.51
N ALA A 502 -20.99 7.96 -1.35
CA ALA A 502 -21.31 9.31 -0.91
C ALA A 502 -20.04 10.17 -0.72
N TYR A 503 -18.98 9.57 -0.18
CA TYR A 503 -17.67 10.23 -0.08
C TYR A 503 -17.06 10.51 -1.46
N GLY A 504 -17.08 9.52 -2.36
CA GLY A 504 -16.62 9.68 -3.74
C GLY A 504 -17.43 10.73 -4.53
N ASP A 505 -18.74 10.84 -4.29
CA ASP A 505 -19.58 11.88 -4.86
C ASP A 505 -19.16 13.28 -4.37
N TRP A 506 -18.84 13.42 -3.09
CA TRP A 506 -18.30 14.66 -2.56
C TRP A 506 -16.93 15.01 -3.19
N ALA A 507 -16.04 14.05 -3.32
CA ALA A 507 -14.76 14.26 -4.00
C ALA A 507 -14.95 14.64 -5.49
N MET A 508 -15.93 14.03 -6.18
CA MET A 508 -16.33 14.41 -7.53
C MET A 508 -16.84 15.86 -7.61
N ALA A 509 -17.61 16.30 -6.59
CA ALA A 509 -18.06 17.69 -6.52
C ALA A 509 -16.90 18.69 -6.42
N GLU A 510 -15.83 18.34 -5.70
CA GLU A 510 -14.61 19.14 -5.64
C GLU A 510 -13.88 19.21 -6.98
N ILE A 511 -13.76 18.09 -7.71
CA ILE A 511 -13.23 18.08 -9.07
C ILE A 511 -14.09 18.95 -10.00
N ALA A 512 -15.43 18.84 -9.94
CA ALA A 512 -16.35 19.64 -10.73
C ALA A 512 -16.20 21.15 -10.44
N ARG A 513 -16.04 21.51 -9.16
CA ARG A 513 -15.76 22.90 -8.72
C ARG A 513 -14.48 23.42 -9.36
N MET A 514 -13.40 22.64 -9.36
CA MET A 514 -12.13 23.04 -9.94
C MET A 514 -12.16 23.08 -11.48
N ALA A 515 -12.97 22.24 -12.11
CA ALA A 515 -13.25 22.27 -13.55
C ALA A 515 -14.22 23.41 -13.95
N GLY A 516 -14.81 24.14 -12.98
CA GLY A 516 -15.76 25.23 -13.23
C GLY A 516 -17.16 24.79 -13.62
N ASP A 517 -17.53 23.52 -13.37
CA ASP A 517 -18.87 22.97 -13.67
C ASP A 517 -19.78 23.02 -12.44
N VAL A 518 -20.38 24.20 -12.20
CA VAL A 518 -21.25 24.43 -11.03
C VAL A 518 -22.47 23.50 -11.01
N ARG A 519 -23.05 23.16 -12.17
CA ARG A 519 -24.21 22.25 -12.22
C ARG A 519 -23.84 20.86 -11.72
N LEU A 520 -22.69 20.37 -12.16
CA LEU A 520 -22.19 19.06 -11.76
C LEU A 520 -21.80 19.06 -10.27
N GLN A 521 -21.16 20.14 -9.82
CA GLN A 521 -20.85 20.34 -8.39
C GLN A 521 -22.11 20.24 -7.51
N ASP A 522 -23.16 20.99 -7.84
CA ASP A 522 -24.42 20.99 -7.07
C ASP A 522 -25.07 19.60 -7.07
N GLU A 523 -25.04 18.90 -8.21
CA GLU A 523 -25.60 17.55 -8.33
C GLU A 523 -24.88 16.56 -7.39
N PHE A 524 -23.55 16.55 -7.40
CA PHE A 524 -22.77 15.61 -6.62
C PHE A 524 -22.70 15.96 -5.14
N LEU A 525 -22.77 17.24 -4.76
CA LEU A 525 -22.99 17.65 -3.38
C LEU A 525 -24.34 17.13 -2.83
N ALA A 526 -25.40 17.19 -3.63
CA ALA A 526 -26.67 16.61 -3.20
C ALA A 526 -26.62 15.07 -3.07
N ARG A 527 -25.86 14.39 -3.92
CA ARG A 527 -25.67 12.94 -3.84
C ARG A 527 -24.80 12.53 -2.63
N SER A 528 -23.86 13.36 -2.22
CA SER A 528 -23.01 13.07 -1.06
C SER A 528 -23.77 13.00 0.26
N ASP A 529 -25.00 13.55 0.35
CA ASP A 529 -25.90 13.39 1.48
C ASP A 529 -26.53 11.98 1.59
N ASN A 530 -26.34 11.11 0.62
CA ASN A 530 -26.97 9.78 0.56
C ASN A 530 -26.59 8.85 1.71
N TRP A 531 -25.48 9.09 2.40
CA TRP A 531 -25.12 8.36 3.63
C TRP A 531 -26.22 8.42 4.71
N LEU A 532 -27.03 9.50 4.73
CA LEU A 532 -28.17 9.67 5.64
C LEU A 532 -29.25 8.59 5.47
N ASN A 533 -29.32 7.93 4.31
CA ASN A 533 -30.25 6.83 4.10
C ASN A 533 -30.01 5.66 5.05
N HIS A 534 -28.77 5.47 5.52
CA HIS A 534 -28.42 4.42 6.49
C HIS A 534 -28.45 4.90 7.94
N TRP A 535 -28.61 6.21 8.21
CA TRP A 535 -28.66 6.72 9.57
C TRP A 535 -29.95 6.30 10.28
N ASP A 536 -29.81 5.60 11.40
CA ASP A 536 -30.91 5.23 12.29
C ASP A 536 -30.87 6.05 13.58
N ALA A 537 -31.71 7.08 13.67
CA ALA A 537 -31.76 7.97 14.82
C ALA A 537 -32.23 7.28 16.11
N GLU A 538 -32.93 6.15 16.04
CA GLU A 538 -33.34 5.38 17.22
C GLU A 538 -32.13 4.71 17.89
N THR A 539 -31.28 4.05 17.11
CA THR A 539 -30.09 3.38 17.62
C THR A 539 -28.90 4.33 17.74
N GLY A 540 -28.80 5.33 16.86
CA GLY A 540 -27.63 6.22 16.71
C GLY A 540 -26.48 5.60 15.92
N PHE A 541 -26.80 4.67 15.00
CA PHE A 541 -25.84 3.99 14.13
C PHE A 541 -26.24 4.06 12.67
N LEU A 542 -25.26 3.86 11.80
CA LEU A 542 -25.49 3.57 10.39
C LEU A 542 -25.86 2.10 10.26
N ARG A 543 -26.93 1.81 9.52
CA ARG A 543 -27.49 0.45 9.42
C ARG A 543 -27.92 0.11 8.00
N PRO A 544 -27.72 -1.15 7.54
CA PRO A 544 -28.19 -1.56 6.23
C PRO A 544 -29.71 -1.51 6.15
N LYS A 545 -30.26 -1.05 5.02
CA LYS A 545 -31.68 -1.01 4.70
C LYS A 545 -32.08 -2.12 3.74
N ASN A 546 -33.30 -2.61 3.92
CA ASN A 546 -33.93 -3.58 3.03
C ASN A 546 -34.29 -2.94 1.67
N HIS A 547 -34.40 -3.80 0.67
CA HIS A 547 -34.83 -3.40 -0.68
C HIS A 547 -36.16 -2.63 -0.65
N PRO A 548 -36.32 -1.51 -1.42
CA PRO A 548 -37.57 -0.73 -1.49
C PRO A 548 -38.80 -1.56 -1.87
N ASN A 549 -38.62 -2.62 -2.64
CA ASN A 549 -39.69 -3.51 -3.11
C ASN A 549 -39.60 -4.91 -2.48
N SER A 550 -39.05 -5.01 -1.25
CA SER A 550 -38.95 -6.31 -0.58
C SER A 550 -40.31 -6.97 -0.42
N SER A 551 -40.38 -8.24 -0.80
CA SER A 551 -41.61 -9.05 -0.68
C SER A 551 -41.54 -10.01 0.51
N SER A 552 -40.65 -9.81 1.47
CA SER A 552 -40.50 -10.66 2.67
C SER A 552 -41.06 -9.94 3.91
N PRO A 553 -41.88 -10.60 4.73
CA PRO A 553 -42.35 -10.03 5.99
C PRO A 553 -41.22 -9.88 7.02
N ASN A 554 -40.15 -10.64 6.90
CA ASN A 554 -38.96 -10.50 7.75
C ASN A 554 -38.01 -9.36 7.31
N LYS A 555 -38.23 -8.85 6.09
CA LYS A 555 -37.42 -7.73 5.52
C LYS A 555 -38.39 -6.67 4.93
N PRO A 556 -39.16 -5.96 5.76
CA PRO A 556 -40.10 -4.96 5.27
C PRO A 556 -39.39 -3.93 4.36
N PRO A 557 -40.08 -3.39 3.33
CA PRO A 557 -39.51 -2.39 2.43
C PRO A 557 -38.98 -1.18 3.21
N LEU A 558 -37.74 -0.74 2.86
CA LEU A 558 -37.06 0.42 3.43
C LEU A 558 -36.78 0.36 4.95
N ALA A 559 -37.20 -0.70 5.66
CA ALA A 559 -36.84 -0.88 7.06
C ALA A 559 -35.34 -1.22 7.20
N PHE A 560 -34.77 -0.88 8.35
CA PHE A 560 -33.41 -1.35 8.68
C PHE A 560 -33.38 -2.88 8.79
N ASN A 561 -32.36 -3.50 8.18
CA ASN A 561 -32.26 -4.95 8.18
C ASN A 561 -31.93 -5.49 9.58
N GLN A 562 -32.51 -6.62 9.89
CA GLN A 562 -32.20 -7.41 11.09
C GLN A 562 -32.21 -8.91 10.71
N PRO A 563 -31.25 -9.71 11.19
CA PRO A 563 -31.22 -11.15 10.97
C PRO A 563 -32.42 -11.82 11.62
N VAL A 564 -32.85 -12.93 11.05
CA VAL A 564 -33.85 -13.82 11.67
C VAL A 564 -33.21 -14.54 12.87
N ASP A 565 -33.95 -14.63 13.97
CA ASP A 565 -33.52 -15.40 15.15
C ASP A 565 -33.71 -16.91 14.88
N GLU A 566 -32.66 -17.55 14.42
CA GLU A 566 -32.69 -18.97 14.09
C GLU A 566 -32.96 -19.88 15.30
N THR A 567 -32.75 -19.36 16.51
CA THR A 567 -33.04 -20.13 17.75
C THR A 567 -34.52 -20.16 18.10
N ARG A 568 -35.35 -19.32 17.41
CA ARG A 568 -36.77 -19.16 17.62
C ARG A 568 -37.60 -19.46 16.38
N MET A 569 -37.13 -20.35 15.52
CA MET A 569 -37.82 -20.72 14.28
C MET A 569 -39.15 -21.40 14.51
N ASP A 570 -39.39 -22.00 15.67
CA ASP A 570 -40.63 -22.59 16.12
C ASP A 570 -41.72 -21.52 16.46
N GLU A 571 -41.31 -20.27 16.64
CA GLU A 571 -42.19 -19.14 16.85
C GLU A 571 -42.62 -18.44 15.55
N CYS A 572 -42.15 -18.88 14.39
CA CYS A 572 -42.54 -18.34 13.10
C CYS A 572 -44.06 -18.52 12.85
N VAL A 573 -44.68 -17.49 12.30
CA VAL A 573 -46.13 -17.49 11.98
C VAL A 573 -46.35 -17.22 10.50
N ASP A 574 -47.39 -17.82 9.93
CA ASP A 574 -47.79 -17.53 8.56
C ASP A 574 -48.61 -16.21 8.54
N VAL A 575 -48.15 -15.25 7.74
CA VAL A 575 -48.79 -13.94 7.56
C VAL A 575 -49.07 -13.71 6.08
N GLU A 576 -50.17 -12.98 5.80
CA GLU A 576 -50.46 -12.51 4.45
C GLU A 576 -49.47 -11.36 4.09
N TRP A 577 -48.64 -11.59 3.08
CA TRP A 577 -47.65 -10.58 2.71
C TRP A 577 -47.38 -10.51 1.20
N PRO A 578 -47.50 -9.32 0.51
CA PRO A 578 -47.96 -8.04 1.12
C PRO A 578 -49.40 -8.12 1.60
N GLN A 579 -49.80 -7.28 2.55
CA GLN A 579 -51.13 -7.30 3.11
C GLN A 579 -52.18 -7.08 2.02
N GLY A 580 -53.17 -7.94 1.92
CA GLY A 580 -54.22 -7.90 0.88
C GLY A 580 -53.85 -8.63 -0.42
N SER A 581 -52.69 -9.30 -0.49
CA SER A 581 -52.24 -10.07 -1.69
C SER A 581 -52.89 -11.44 -1.80
N GLY A 582 -53.30 -12.03 -0.68
CA GLY A 582 -53.70 -13.41 -0.57
C GLY A 582 -52.49 -14.39 -0.45
N ASP A 583 -51.25 -13.90 -0.57
CA ASP A 583 -50.06 -14.72 -0.47
C ASP A 583 -49.65 -14.89 1.01
N MET A 584 -49.58 -16.16 1.46
CA MET A 584 -49.09 -16.46 2.80
C MET A 584 -47.59 -16.66 2.82
N LYS A 585 -46.91 -15.94 3.71
CA LYS A 585 -45.47 -16.02 3.92
C LYS A 585 -45.15 -16.16 5.40
N GLN A 586 -44.03 -16.84 5.69
CA GLN A 586 -43.56 -17.05 7.05
C GLN A 586 -42.91 -15.76 7.59
N GLN A 587 -43.37 -15.30 8.74
CA GLN A 587 -42.75 -14.22 9.51
C GLN A 587 -42.18 -14.81 10.80
N CYS A 588 -40.87 -14.62 10.99
CA CYS A 588 -40.12 -15.13 12.12
C CYS A 588 -39.66 -14.00 13.04
N PRO A 589 -39.37 -14.30 14.32
CA PRO A 589 -38.71 -13.35 15.21
C PRO A 589 -37.37 -12.88 14.62
N LEU A 590 -37.03 -11.60 14.82
CA LEU A 590 -35.77 -11.01 14.41
C LEU A 590 -34.87 -10.84 15.63
N LEU A 591 -33.58 -10.96 15.44
CA LEU A 591 -32.59 -10.60 16.45
C LEU A 591 -32.63 -9.07 16.70
N PRO A 592 -32.41 -8.61 17.94
CA PRO A 592 -32.24 -7.19 18.20
C PRO A 592 -31.00 -6.67 17.45
N PHE A 593 -30.96 -5.37 17.17
CA PHE A 593 -29.77 -4.75 16.61
C PHE A 593 -28.56 -4.93 17.56
N ASP A 594 -27.47 -5.49 17.03
CA ASP A 594 -26.20 -5.65 17.72
C ASP A 594 -25.10 -4.88 16.96
N PRO A 595 -24.59 -3.72 17.49
CA PRO A 595 -23.57 -2.94 16.81
C PRO A 595 -22.21 -3.63 16.73
N TYR A 596 -22.02 -4.75 17.41
CA TYR A 596 -20.81 -5.58 17.39
C TYR A 596 -20.85 -6.69 16.34
N TYR A 597 -21.99 -6.83 15.65
CA TYR A 597 -22.20 -7.92 14.70
C TYR A 597 -21.46 -7.62 13.39
N VAL A 598 -20.48 -8.48 13.07
CA VAL A 598 -19.76 -8.46 11.80
C VAL A 598 -20.61 -9.21 10.78
N ASP A 599 -20.95 -8.53 9.68
CA ASP A 599 -21.79 -9.04 8.60
C ASP A 599 -21.33 -8.41 7.27
N GLU A 600 -20.64 -9.17 6.46
CA GLU A 600 -20.16 -8.69 5.15
C GLU A 600 -21.28 -8.31 4.16
N PHE A 601 -22.53 -8.66 4.39
CA PHE A 601 -23.65 -8.10 3.64
C PHE A 601 -23.99 -6.67 4.06
N ALA A 602 -23.52 -6.23 5.22
CA ALA A 602 -23.73 -4.89 5.73
C ALA A 602 -22.51 -4.01 5.56
N PHE A 603 -21.38 -4.45 6.10
CA PHE A 603 -20.15 -3.66 6.21
C PHE A 603 -18.93 -4.44 5.70
N THR A 604 -18.09 -3.77 4.96
CA THR A 604 -16.79 -4.29 4.55
C THR A 604 -15.92 -4.39 5.80
N GLU A 605 -15.40 -5.57 6.09
CA GLU A 605 -14.36 -5.79 7.10
C GLU A 605 -14.63 -5.01 8.39
N GLY A 606 -15.82 -5.18 8.96
CA GLY A 606 -16.16 -4.47 10.17
C GLY A 606 -17.61 -4.60 10.61
N ASN A 607 -18.00 -3.76 11.54
CA ASN A 607 -19.34 -3.70 12.08
C ASN A 607 -19.85 -2.23 12.19
N ALA A 608 -21.01 -2.04 12.78
CA ALA A 608 -21.62 -0.71 12.87
C ALA A 608 -20.78 0.31 13.67
N TRP A 609 -19.89 -0.14 14.59
CA TRP A 609 -19.01 0.76 15.33
C TRP A 609 -17.94 1.38 14.45
N GLN A 610 -17.21 0.60 13.67
CA GLN A 610 -16.12 1.10 12.83
C GLN A 610 -16.66 2.00 11.71
N TRP A 611 -17.84 1.65 11.19
CA TRP A 611 -18.46 2.38 10.08
C TRP A 611 -19.27 3.61 10.51
N LYS A 612 -19.52 3.80 11.82
CA LYS A 612 -20.30 4.94 12.34
C LYS A 612 -19.70 6.30 11.97
N PHE A 613 -18.37 6.39 11.95
CA PHE A 613 -17.65 7.65 11.72
C PHE A 613 -17.13 7.80 10.28
N GLN A 614 -17.64 7.01 9.35
CA GLN A 614 -17.19 6.99 7.95
C GLN A 614 -17.65 8.18 7.07
N PRO A 615 -18.71 8.95 7.35
CA PRO A 615 -18.99 10.16 6.58
C PRO A 615 -17.94 11.25 6.79
N MET A 616 -16.70 11.00 6.32
CA MET A 616 -15.52 11.86 6.54
C MET A 616 -15.68 13.28 5.95
N HIS A 617 -16.50 13.43 4.91
CA HIS A 617 -16.78 14.72 4.27
C HIS A 617 -17.84 15.54 5.00
N ASP A 618 -18.53 14.98 6.00
CA ASP A 618 -19.71 15.62 6.60
C ASP A 618 -19.82 15.39 8.12
N PHE A 619 -18.71 15.56 8.85
CA PHE A 619 -18.69 15.38 10.29
C PHE A 619 -19.59 16.38 11.04
N ASP A 620 -19.78 17.57 10.52
CA ASP A 620 -20.66 18.54 11.15
C ASP A 620 -22.12 18.04 11.13
N ARG A 621 -22.55 17.43 10.03
CA ARG A 621 -23.87 16.82 9.95
C ARG A 621 -23.97 15.57 10.82
N LEU A 622 -22.97 14.69 10.80
CA LEU A 622 -22.95 13.50 11.66
C LEU A 622 -23.04 13.89 13.14
N LYS A 623 -22.28 14.89 13.58
CA LYS A 623 -22.31 15.43 14.93
C LYS A 623 -23.73 15.95 15.30
N GLN A 624 -24.41 16.62 14.37
CA GLN A 624 -25.79 17.08 14.58
C GLN A 624 -26.79 15.92 14.66
N GLU A 625 -26.65 14.88 13.83
CA GLU A 625 -27.52 13.71 13.86
C GLU A 625 -27.38 12.94 15.19
N ILE A 626 -26.15 12.75 15.67
CA ILE A 626 -25.86 12.14 16.98
C ILE A 626 -26.50 12.99 18.10
N TYR A 627 -26.29 14.30 18.07
CA TYR A 627 -26.86 15.21 19.06
C TYR A 627 -28.39 15.13 19.08
N GLN A 628 -29.07 15.13 17.92
CA GLN A 628 -30.51 15.00 17.84
C GLN A 628 -31.01 13.64 18.34
N ALA A 629 -30.31 12.55 18.04
CA ALA A 629 -30.63 11.23 18.57
C ALA A 629 -30.54 11.17 20.10
N ASP A 630 -29.54 11.83 20.70
CA ASP A 630 -29.39 11.91 22.15
C ASP A 630 -30.47 12.80 22.82
N LEU A 631 -30.83 13.94 22.22
CA LEU A 631 -31.95 14.76 22.69
C LEU A 631 -33.29 13.97 22.66
N ALA A 632 -33.52 13.16 21.61
CA ALA A 632 -34.72 12.33 21.51
C ALA A 632 -34.79 11.27 22.62
N LYS A 633 -33.61 10.79 23.10
CA LYS A 633 -33.49 9.90 24.26
C LYS A 633 -33.55 10.62 25.61
N GLY A 634 -33.73 11.95 25.62
CA GLY A 634 -33.85 12.77 26.82
C GLY A 634 -32.54 13.11 27.51
N LYS A 635 -31.42 13.00 26.84
CA LYS A 635 -30.12 13.42 27.38
C LYS A 635 -29.99 14.95 27.35
N GLU A 636 -29.41 15.54 28.39
CA GLU A 636 -28.98 16.94 28.41
C GLU A 636 -27.52 17.00 27.94
N THR A 637 -27.28 17.45 26.69
CA THR A 637 -25.97 17.44 26.07
C THR A 637 -25.80 18.63 25.10
N THR A 638 -24.58 18.80 24.55
CA THR A 638 -24.26 19.68 23.39
C THR A 638 -23.77 18.83 22.23
N PRO A 639 -23.75 19.34 21.00
CA PRO A 639 -23.26 18.57 19.86
C PRO A 639 -21.83 18.00 20.10
N GLU A 640 -20.92 18.81 20.64
CA GLU A 640 -19.53 18.43 20.89
C GLU A 640 -19.41 17.35 21.97
N LYS A 641 -20.23 17.49 23.02
CA LYS A 641 -20.25 16.52 24.12
C LYS A 641 -20.92 15.21 23.68
N ALA A 642 -22.00 15.24 22.93
CA ALA A 642 -22.65 14.06 22.40
C ALA A 642 -21.68 13.27 21.49
N PHE A 643 -20.99 13.97 20.59
CA PHE A 643 -20.00 13.37 19.70
C PHE A 643 -18.83 12.78 20.47
N ARG A 644 -18.34 13.47 21.51
CA ARG A 644 -17.29 12.92 22.40
C ARG A 644 -17.75 11.66 23.14
N GLU A 645 -18.98 11.65 23.67
CA GLU A 645 -19.52 10.50 24.39
C GLU A 645 -19.59 9.25 23.48
N ASP A 646 -19.96 9.43 22.22
CA ASP A 646 -19.95 8.37 21.21
C ASP A 646 -18.53 7.85 20.88
N LEU A 647 -17.55 8.77 20.75
CA LEU A 647 -16.15 8.39 20.58
C LEU A 647 -15.63 7.67 21.84
N ASP A 648 -15.95 8.17 23.04
CA ASP A 648 -15.57 7.52 24.30
C ASP A 648 -16.16 6.09 24.38
N GLU A 649 -17.40 5.91 23.93
CA GLU A 649 -18.04 4.60 23.91
C GLU A 649 -17.32 3.65 22.93
N LEU A 650 -16.97 4.08 21.71
CA LEU A 650 -16.18 3.31 20.77
C LEU A 650 -14.85 2.82 21.39
N PHE A 651 -14.07 3.72 21.99
CA PHE A 651 -12.75 3.40 22.55
C PHE A 651 -12.79 2.63 23.88
N THR A 652 -13.95 2.59 24.58
CA THR A 652 -14.12 1.90 25.88
C THR A 652 -15.03 0.67 25.80
N ALA A 653 -15.66 0.44 24.66
CA ALA A 653 -16.48 -0.75 24.43
C ALA A 653 -15.66 -2.05 24.59
N ARG A 654 -16.33 -3.19 24.59
CA ARG A 654 -15.63 -4.48 24.58
C ARG A 654 -14.83 -4.67 23.31
N SER A 655 -13.60 -5.18 23.42
CA SER A 655 -12.71 -5.50 22.28
C SER A 655 -13.00 -6.89 21.72
N SER A 656 -14.26 -7.16 21.36
CA SER A 656 -14.70 -8.44 20.79
C SER A 656 -15.96 -8.25 19.97
N ASN A 657 -16.04 -8.97 18.87
CA ASN A 657 -17.17 -8.96 17.95
C ASN A 657 -18.13 -10.13 18.20
N THR A 658 -19.25 -10.07 17.52
CA THR A 658 -20.18 -11.17 17.26
C THR A 658 -20.33 -11.31 15.73
N GLY A 659 -20.82 -12.45 15.25
CA GLY A 659 -20.95 -12.71 13.81
C GLY A 659 -19.72 -13.38 13.22
N GLU A 660 -19.27 -12.90 12.08
CA GLU A 660 -18.15 -13.46 11.32
C GLU A 660 -16.80 -13.11 11.97
N GLU A 661 -15.82 -14.03 11.85
CA GLU A 661 -14.43 -13.78 12.21
C GLU A 661 -13.66 -13.46 10.93
N LEU A 662 -13.08 -12.25 10.86
CA LEU A 662 -12.29 -11.79 9.73
C LEU A 662 -10.85 -11.51 10.18
N PRO A 663 -9.83 -11.93 9.42
CA PRO A 663 -8.42 -11.77 9.80
C PRO A 663 -7.98 -10.30 9.85
N ASP A 664 -8.63 -9.42 9.10
CA ASP A 664 -8.29 -8.00 9.02
C ASP A 664 -8.68 -7.22 10.30
N LEU A 665 -9.50 -7.81 11.16
CA LEU A 665 -10.01 -7.16 12.37
C LEU A 665 -9.02 -7.30 13.54
N THR A 666 -7.98 -6.48 13.53
CA THR A 666 -6.89 -6.49 14.52
C THR A 666 -6.68 -5.12 15.18
N GLY A 667 -5.83 -5.05 16.21
CA GLY A 667 -5.45 -3.78 16.84
C GLY A 667 -6.57 -3.08 17.60
N TYR A 668 -7.28 -3.81 18.45
CA TYR A 668 -8.43 -3.28 19.19
C TYR A 668 -8.07 -2.36 20.34
N ILE A 669 -8.72 -1.18 20.39
CA ILE A 669 -8.91 -0.35 21.59
C ILE A 669 -10.41 -0.10 21.70
N GLY A 670 -11.11 -0.89 22.55
CA GLY A 670 -12.57 -0.94 22.48
C GLY A 670 -13.04 -1.52 21.14
N GLN A 671 -13.83 -0.77 20.40
CA GLN A 671 -14.24 -1.09 19.03
C GLN A 671 -13.48 -0.30 17.96
N TYR A 672 -12.52 0.54 18.34
CA TYR A 672 -11.52 1.05 17.41
C TYR A 672 -10.61 -0.10 16.99
N MET A 673 -10.41 -0.29 15.69
CA MET A 673 -9.57 -1.32 15.11
C MET A 673 -8.49 -0.67 14.25
N HIS A 674 -7.26 -0.63 14.74
CA HIS A 674 -6.18 0.04 14.01
C HIS A 674 -5.72 -0.74 12.78
N GLY A 675 -5.82 -2.06 12.82
CA GLY A 675 -5.40 -2.93 11.74
C GLY A 675 -6.29 -2.84 10.49
N ASN A 676 -7.36 -2.02 10.49
CA ASN A 676 -8.17 -1.80 9.31
C ASN A 676 -8.48 -0.31 9.09
N GLU A 677 -8.42 0.15 7.85
CA GLU A 677 -8.36 1.54 7.39
C GLU A 677 -9.57 2.40 7.75
N PRO A 678 -10.81 1.90 7.79
CA PRO A 678 -11.96 2.72 8.21
C PRO A 678 -11.81 3.37 9.58
N SER A 679 -10.90 2.86 10.43
CA SER A 679 -10.64 3.40 11.76
C SER A 679 -9.60 4.53 11.80
N HIS A 680 -8.73 4.68 10.79
CA HIS A 680 -7.51 5.46 10.85
C HIS A 680 -7.69 6.95 11.19
N HIS A 681 -8.77 7.58 10.78
CA HIS A 681 -9.07 9.00 11.04
C HIS A 681 -9.74 9.23 12.41
N ILE A 682 -10.34 8.18 13.01
CA ILE A 682 -11.24 8.34 14.18
C ILE A 682 -10.57 8.99 15.40
N PRO A 683 -9.31 8.66 15.79
CA PRO A 683 -8.67 9.31 16.94
C PRO A 683 -8.59 10.83 16.82
N TYR A 684 -8.45 11.34 15.58
CA TYR A 684 -8.34 12.77 15.31
C TYR A 684 -9.67 13.51 15.48
N LEU A 685 -10.80 12.82 15.47
CA LEU A 685 -12.13 13.42 15.61
C LEU A 685 -12.35 14.03 16.99
N TYR A 686 -11.59 13.63 18.01
CA TYR A 686 -11.62 14.29 19.31
C TYR A 686 -11.27 15.79 19.23
N SER A 687 -10.53 16.23 18.20
CA SER A 687 -10.24 17.64 17.96
C SER A 687 -11.51 18.49 17.78
N GLN A 688 -12.62 17.85 17.39
CA GLN A 688 -13.93 18.49 17.20
C GLN A 688 -14.85 18.38 18.42
N THR A 689 -14.30 18.03 19.59
CA THR A 689 -15.05 17.80 20.82
C THR A 689 -14.65 18.76 21.94
N ASP A 690 -15.38 18.73 23.06
CA ASP A 690 -15.07 19.50 24.26
C ASP A 690 -13.82 19.00 25.03
N GLU A 691 -13.25 17.81 24.62
CA GLU A 691 -12.05 17.22 25.21
C GLU A 691 -11.00 16.83 24.14
N PRO A 692 -10.48 17.78 23.34
CA PRO A 692 -9.59 17.49 22.21
C PRO A 692 -8.26 16.83 22.60
N TRP A 693 -7.83 16.98 23.85
CA TRP A 693 -6.63 16.33 24.40
C TRP A 693 -6.68 14.79 24.36
N LYS A 694 -7.87 14.19 24.24
CA LYS A 694 -8.01 12.73 24.10
C LYS A 694 -7.43 12.20 22.80
N ALA A 695 -7.43 13.01 21.73
CA ALA A 695 -6.73 12.66 20.50
C ALA A 695 -5.26 12.30 20.79
N GLN A 696 -4.56 13.15 21.56
CA GLN A 696 -3.15 12.90 21.87
C GLN A 696 -2.94 11.66 22.76
N GLU A 697 -3.88 11.33 23.65
CA GLU A 697 -3.78 10.10 24.46
C GLU A 697 -3.91 8.85 23.61
N TYR A 698 -4.89 8.80 22.71
CA TYR A 698 -5.09 7.64 21.84
C TYR A 698 -4.00 7.52 20.79
N LEU A 699 -3.58 8.63 20.17
CA LEU A 699 -2.48 8.62 19.19
C LEU A 699 -1.15 8.18 19.85
N ASP A 700 -0.84 8.68 21.05
CA ASP A 700 0.33 8.23 21.81
C ASP A 700 0.26 6.72 22.11
N ARG A 701 -0.91 6.22 22.49
CA ARG A 701 -1.14 4.81 22.77
C ARG A 701 -0.97 3.96 21.50
N ILE A 702 -1.60 4.33 20.39
CA ILE A 702 -1.56 3.58 19.13
C ILE A 702 -0.11 3.50 18.62
N MET A 703 0.60 4.63 18.55
CA MET A 703 1.98 4.66 18.05
C MET A 703 2.95 3.84 18.92
N ASN A 704 2.72 3.71 20.23
CA ASN A 704 3.62 2.98 21.12
C ASN A 704 3.20 1.51 21.36
N GLU A 705 1.93 1.14 21.16
CA GLU A 705 1.46 -0.22 21.41
C GLU A 705 1.40 -1.08 20.14
N PHE A 706 1.13 -0.47 18.98
CA PHE A 706 0.85 -1.18 17.72
C PHE A 706 1.98 -1.12 16.70
N TYR A 707 3.05 -0.35 16.99
CA TYR A 707 4.24 -0.26 16.16
C TYR A 707 5.47 -0.60 17.00
N THR A 708 6.20 -1.64 16.61
CA THR A 708 7.41 -2.10 17.31
C THR A 708 8.52 -2.46 16.32
N THR A 709 9.73 -2.71 16.81
CA THR A 709 10.89 -3.11 15.99
C THR A 709 10.92 -4.62 15.70
N GLU A 710 9.94 -5.38 16.19
CA GLU A 710 9.88 -6.82 16.01
C GLU A 710 9.28 -7.20 14.62
N PRO A 711 9.49 -8.42 14.14
CA PRO A 711 8.82 -8.90 12.93
C PRO A 711 7.28 -8.80 12.98
N THR A 712 6.69 -8.87 14.17
CA THR A 712 5.25 -8.66 14.42
C THR A 712 4.90 -7.20 14.69
N GLY A 713 5.75 -6.27 14.31
CA GLY A 713 5.69 -4.85 14.67
C GLY A 713 4.67 -4.02 13.89
N LEU A 714 3.85 -4.63 13.05
CA LEU A 714 2.65 -4.05 12.44
C LEU A 714 1.43 -4.83 12.87
N ILE A 715 0.39 -4.15 13.31
CA ILE A 715 -0.77 -4.80 13.94
C ILE A 715 -1.79 -5.36 12.93
N GLY A 716 -1.72 -4.98 11.67
CA GLY A 716 -2.56 -5.43 10.57
C GLY A 716 -1.78 -5.42 9.29
N ASN A 717 -2.45 -5.66 8.18
CA ASN A 717 -1.87 -5.56 6.85
C ASN A 717 -1.16 -4.21 6.68
N GLU A 718 0.02 -4.22 6.09
CA GLU A 718 0.75 -2.96 5.83
C GLU A 718 0.06 -2.12 4.75
N ASP A 719 -0.65 -2.81 3.84
CA ASP A 719 -1.49 -2.28 2.78
C ASP A 719 -0.82 -1.24 1.91
N VAL A 720 0.28 -1.69 1.28
CA VAL A 720 0.96 -0.97 0.21
C VAL A 720 1.37 0.44 0.63
N GLY A 721 1.86 0.57 1.86
CA GLY A 721 2.32 1.83 2.43
C GLY A 721 1.30 2.60 3.27
N GLN A 722 0.05 2.14 3.38
CA GLN A 722 -0.98 2.88 4.11
C GLN A 722 -0.73 2.89 5.62
N MET A 723 -0.49 1.73 6.24
CA MET A 723 -0.23 1.62 7.68
C MET A 723 1.02 2.41 8.08
N SER A 724 2.08 2.29 7.28
CA SER A 724 3.32 3.04 7.45
C SER A 724 3.12 4.55 7.30
N SER A 725 2.34 4.99 6.32
CA SER A 725 2.06 6.41 6.08
C SER A 725 1.21 7.03 7.18
N TRP A 726 0.28 6.26 7.76
CA TRP A 726 -0.46 6.69 8.94
C TRP A 726 0.48 6.97 10.11
N TYR A 727 1.44 6.03 10.37
CA TYR A 727 2.44 6.22 11.43
C TYR A 727 3.32 7.45 11.17
N ILE A 728 3.79 7.65 9.93
CA ILE A 728 4.62 8.81 9.56
C ILE A 728 3.87 10.11 9.85
N LEU A 729 2.65 10.29 9.29
CA LEU A 729 1.87 11.50 9.50
C LEU A 729 1.56 11.74 10.98
N SER A 730 1.19 10.69 11.72
CA SER A 730 0.94 10.77 13.16
C SER A 730 2.19 11.16 13.96
N ALA A 731 3.36 10.62 13.60
CA ALA A 731 4.64 10.97 14.21
C ALA A 731 5.08 12.41 13.90
N LEU A 732 4.69 12.93 12.73
CA LEU A 732 4.85 14.35 12.38
C LEU A 732 3.95 15.26 13.21
N GLY A 733 2.90 14.73 13.83
CA GLY A 733 1.97 15.44 14.70
C GLY A 733 0.74 16.02 14.01
N PHE A 734 0.38 15.53 12.82
CA PHE A 734 -0.85 15.91 12.12
C PHE A 734 -1.33 14.81 11.16
N TYR A 735 -2.58 14.91 10.74
CA TYR A 735 -3.20 13.94 9.82
C TYR A 735 -4.28 14.61 8.97
N GLN A 736 -4.46 14.18 7.74
CA GLN A 736 -5.56 14.64 6.88
C GLN A 736 -6.77 13.74 7.09
N VAL A 737 -7.73 14.22 7.89
CA VAL A 737 -8.93 13.46 8.25
C VAL A 737 -9.86 13.24 7.05
N THR A 738 -9.88 14.21 6.13
CA THR A 738 -10.76 14.22 4.95
C THR A 738 -9.91 14.45 3.70
N PRO A 739 -9.34 13.42 3.06
CA PRO A 739 -8.67 13.56 1.76
C PRO A 739 -9.57 14.26 0.74
N ALA A 740 -8.99 15.16 -0.07
CA ALA A 740 -9.65 16.16 -0.93
C ALA A 740 -10.16 17.44 -0.20
N ASP A 741 -10.01 17.54 1.13
CA ASP A 741 -9.96 18.80 1.86
C ASP A 741 -8.49 19.05 2.22
N PRO A 742 -7.88 20.19 1.80
CA PRO A 742 -6.45 20.40 2.00
C PRO A 742 -6.03 20.72 3.44
N THR A 743 -6.93 20.52 4.42
CA THR A 743 -6.72 20.80 5.84
C THR A 743 -6.16 19.59 6.58
N TYR A 744 -5.13 19.80 7.39
CA TYR A 744 -4.58 18.80 8.32
C TYR A 744 -5.01 19.08 9.75
N THR A 745 -5.38 18.05 10.48
CA THR A 745 -5.76 18.11 11.90
C THR A 745 -4.55 17.80 12.77
N ILE A 746 -4.35 18.63 13.82
CA ILE A 746 -3.25 18.47 14.78
C ILE A 746 -3.46 17.20 15.62
N GLY A 747 -2.41 16.41 15.73
CA GLY A 747 -2.29 15.22 16.56
C GLY A 747 -1.28 15.37 17.68
N ARG A 748 -0.35 14.40 17.81
CA ARG A 748 0.70 14.35 18.82
C ARG A 748 2.05 14.12 18.14
N PRO A 749 2.94 15.15 18.07
CA PRO A 749 4.27 14.97 17.48
C PRO A 749 5.12 13.99 18.30
N LEU A 750 5.81 13.08 17.62
CA LEU A 750 6.65 12.06 18.27
C LEU A 750 8.08 12.54 18.51
N PHE A 751 8.62 13.35 17.59
CA PHE A 751 9.99 13.83 17.58
C PHE A 751 10.11 15.28 18.08
N ASP A 752 11.30 15.67 18.53
CA ASP A 752 11.56 17.05 19.00
C ASP A 752 11.68 18.03 17.84
N GLU A 753 12.28 17.59 16.73
CA GLU A 753 12.41 18.38 15.50
C GLU A 753 12.28 17.46 14.29
N VAL A 754 11.55 17.92 13.27
CA VAL A 754 11.48 17.27 11.96
C VAL A 754 11.76 18.34 10.90
N SER A 755 12.52 17.98 9.87
CA SER A 755 12.78 18.79 8.68
C SER A 755 12.29 18.06 7.44
N ILE A 756 11.50 18.76 6.61
CA ILE A 756 10.99 18.23 5.33
C ILE A 756 11.38 19.23 4.24
N GLU A 757 12.05 18.76 3.20
CA GLU A 757 12.32 19.57 2.01
C GLU A 757 11.05 19.72 1.18
N VAL A 758 10.62 20.97 0.95
CA VAL A 758 9.40 21.28 0.19
C VAL A 758 9.69 22.34 -0.88
N LYS A 759 8.76 22.50 -1.83
CA LYS A 759 8.94 23.43 -2.97
C LYS A 759 9.27 24.86 -2.54
N GLY A 760 8.76 25.33 -1.41
CA GLY A 760 9.00 26.67 -0.87
C GLY A 760 10.28 26.81 -0.03
N GLY A 761 11.06 25.73 0.14
CA GLY A 761 12.24 25.67 0.99
C GLY A 761 12.15 24.50 1.98
N GLU A 762 12.38 24.77 3.26
CA GLU A 762 12.28 23.76 4.32
C GLU A 762 11.01 23.99 5.15
N PHE A 763 10.25 22.94 5.42
CA PHE A 763 9.18 22.93 6.40
C PHE A 763 9.68 22.22 7.66
N LYS A 764 9.65 22.91 8.78
CA LYS A 764 10.09 22.37 10.08
C LYS A 764 8.92 22.14 11.01
N ILE A 765 9.00 21.06 11.75
CA ILE A 765 8.14 20.78 12.89
C ILE A 765 9.02 20.82 14.13
N ILE A 766 8.64 21.61 15.13
CA ILE A 766 9.38 21.75 16.39
C ILE A 766 8.42 21.45 17.53
N ALA A 767 8.80 20.59 18.46
CA ALA A 767 7.99 20.23 19.62
C ALA A 767 8.75 20.49 20.92
N ASP A 768 8.62 21.73 21.47
CA ASP A 768 9.23 22.11 22.75
C ASP A 768 8.64 21.32 23.92
N ASN A 769 9.51 20.84 24.80
CA ASN A 769 9.19 20.03 25.98
C ASN A 769 8.57 18.67 25.64
N ASN A 770 8.72 18.15 24.45
CA ASN A 770 8.22 16.83 24.08
C ASN A 770 8.87 15.71 24.93
N SER A 771 8.06 14.79 25.41
CA SER A 771 8.52 13.60 26.16
C SER A 771 7.36 12.60 26.32
N PRO A 772 7.62 11.37 26.77
CA PRO A 772 6.55 10.42 27.10
C PRO A 772 5.55 10.91 28.16
N VAL A 773 5.97 11.85 29.02
CA VAL A 773 5.10 12.46 30.05
C VAL A 773 4.37 13.70 29.48
N ASN A 774 5.07 14.52 28.71
CA ASN A 774 4.51 15.74 28.12
C ASN A 774 3.91 15.44 26.76
N LYS A 775 2.82 14.71 26.75
CA LYS A 775 2.17 14.24 25.51
C LYS A 775 1.04 15.12 25.01
N TYR A 776 0.57 16.08 25.81
CA TYR A 776 -0.51 16.96 25.44
C TYR A 776 0.02 18.23 24.76
N VAL A 777 -0.69 18.65 23.74
CA VAL A 777 -0.40 19.90 23.03
C VAL A 777 -0.97 21.07 23.82
N LYS A 778 -0.10 21.93 24.36
CA LYS A 778 -0.47 23.15 25.09
C LYS A 778 -0.80 24.29 24.14
N SER A 779 -0.02 24.46 23.09
CA SER A 779 -0.26 25.45 22.04
C SER A 779 0.45 25.07 20.75
N VAL A 780 -0.09 25.51 19.63
CA VAL A 780 0.52 25.34 18.30
C VAL A 780 0.56 26.68 17.58
N THR A 781 1.63 26.92 16.87
CA THR A 781 1.72 28.04 15.91
C THR A 781 2.20 27.53 14.56
N ILE A 782 1.68 28.13 13.48
CA ILE A 782 2.21 27.97 12.13
C ILE A 782 2.80 29.31 11.69
N ASN A 783 4.10 29.33 11.35
CA ASN A 783 4.83 30.54 11.00
C ASN A 783 4.67 31.69 12.02
N GLY A 784 4.65 31.32 13.31
CA GLY A 784 4.49 32.24 14.45
C GLY A 784 3.06 32.75 14.66
N LYS A 785 2.07 32.29 13.89
CA LYS A 785 0.65 32.60 14.10
C LYS A 785 0.02 31.46 14.90
N PRO A 786 -0.67 31.75 16.01
CA PRO A 786 -1.41 30.70 16.71
C PRO A 786 -2.45 30.04 15.82
N LEU A 787 -2.60 28.73 15.95
CA LEU A 787 -3.76 28.02 15.42
C LEU A 787 -4.91 28.23 16.43
N ASP A 788 -5.66 29.31 16.27
CA ASP A 788 -6.67 29.78 17.21
C ASP A 788 -7.78 28.75 17.44
N ASN A 789 -7.48 27.68 18.22
CA ASN A 789 -8.44 26.66 18.66
C ASN A 789 -9.14 25.88 17.51
N THR A 790 -8.64 25.98 16.28
CA THR A 790 -9.22 25.29 15.12
C THR A 790 -8.68 23.87 14.94
N PHE A 791 -7.57 23.52 15.59
CA PHE A 791 -6.83 22.25 15.41
C PHE A 791 -6.50 21.91 13.96
N GLY A 792 -6.60 22.85 13.02
CA GLY A 792 -6.37 22.64 11.60
C GLY A 792 -5.44 23.68 10.98
N PHE A 793 -4.71 23.28 9.93
CA PHE A 793 -3.91 24.15 9.08
C PHE A 793 -3.88 23.62 7.64
N GLU A 794 -3.60 24.53 6.70
CA GLU A 794 -3.71 24.24 5.27
C GLU A 794 -2.44 23.62 4.68
N HIS A 795 -2.59 22.74 3.68
CA HIS A 795 -1.48 22.19 2.88
C HIS A 795 -0.60 23.29 2.26
N SER A 796 -1.20 24.39 1.88
CA SER A 796 -0.48 25.57 1.32
C SER A 796 0.59 26.11 2.25
N GLU A 797 0.44 25.95 3.57
CA GLU A 797 1.40 26.40 4.58
C GLU A 797 2.60 25.47 4.67
N ILE A 798 2.40 24.15 4.45
CA ILE A 798 3.51 23.18 4.30
C ILE A 798 4.29 23.51 3.02
N LYS A 799 3.59 23.60 1.88
CA LYS A 799 4.18 23.83 0.56
C LYS A 799 4.99 25.13 0.48
N ALA A 800 4.61 26.14 1.25
CA ALA A 800 5.33 27.42 1.32
C ALA A 800 6.65 27.35 2.10
N GLY A 801 6.87 26.28 2.85
CA GLY A 801 7.94 26.19 3.84
C GLY A 801 7.61 26.95 5.12
N GLY A 802 8.42 26.80 6.16
CA GLY A 802 8.22 27.49 7.43
C GLY A 802 8.25 26.59 8.64
N ILE A 803 7.55 26.97 9.71
CA ILE A 803 7.64 26.28 11.00
C ILE A 803 6.25 26.00 11.57
N LEU A 804 5.95 24.73 11.80
CA LEU A 804 4.88 24.26 12.67
C LEU A 804 5.49 24.04 14.06
N HIS A 805 5.10 24.82 15.05
CA HIS A 805 5.72 24.83 16.37
C HIS A 805 4.73 24.44 17.45
N PHE A 806 5.00 23.32 18.11
CA PHE A 806 4.25 22.79 19.24
C PHE A 806 4.93 23.16 20.56
N VAL A 807 4.14 23.46 21.58
CA VAL A 807 4.57 23.49 22.98
C VAL A 807 3.82 22.39 23.71
N MET A 808 4.53 21.44 24.29
CA MET A 808 3.99 20.26 24.93
C MET A 808 3.87 20.43 26.46
N THR A 809 2.94 19.69 27.06
CA THR A 809 2.72 19.67 28.53
C THR A 809 2.31 18.27 29.02
N GLY A 810 2.62 17.97 30.28
CA GLY A 810 2.13 16.77 30.98
C GLY A 810 0.79 16.98 31.70
N ASP A 811 0.30 18.23 31.79
CA ASP A 811 -0.97 18.55 32.45
C ASP A 811 -2.08 18.74 31.41
N LYS A 812 -3.02 17.79 31.36
CA LYS A 812 -4.17 17.87 30.44
C LYS A 812 -5.07 19.10 30.66
N ASN A 813 -5.02 19.72 31.83
CA ASN A 813 -5.79 20.95 32.09
C ASN A 813 -5.17 22.16 31.39
N GLU A 814 -3.87 22.09 31.04
CA GLU A 814 -3.18 23.09 30.21
C GLU A 814 -3.26 22.79 28.72
N ALA A 815 -3.81 21.63 28.33
CA ALA A 815 -3.99 21.27 26.92
C ALA A 815 -4.84 22.30 26.17
N MET A 816 -4.50 22.50 24.91
CA MET A 816 -5.25 23.36 23.97
C MET A 816 -6.72 22.92 23.93
N LYS A 817 -7.63 23.90 23.91
CA LYS A 817 -9.07 23.68 23.88
C LYS A 817 -9.63 24.10 22.53
N ALA A 818 -10.62 23.36 22.05
CA ALA A 818 -11.36 23.77 20.85
C ALA A 818 -12.19 25.04 21.15
N ALA A 819 -12.37 25.88 20.15
CA ALA A 819 -13.29 27.00 20.20
C ALA A 819 -14.65 26.55 19.62
N PHE A 820 -15.67 26.51 20.46
CA PHE A 820 -17.03 26.23 20.06
C PHE A 820 -17.91 27.46 20.29
#